data_77abe7374f3d513a3351a4295ae1dfeb
#
_entry.id   77abe7374f3d513a3351a4295ae1dfeb
#
_cell.length_a   1.000
_cell.length_b   1.000
_cell.length_c   1.000
_cell.angle_alpha   90.00
_cell.angle_beta   90.00
_cell.angle_gamma   90.00
#
_symmetry.space_group_name_H-M   'P 1'
#
loop_
_entity.id
_entity.type
_entity.pdbx_description
1 polymer ?
#
loop_
_entity_poly.entity_id
_entity_poly.type
_entity_poly.pdbx_seq_one_letter_code
_entity_poly.pdbx_strand_id
1 'polypeptide(L)'
;MEKYGVNQLRKMFLEFFESKDHLSMNSFSLVPHNDNSLLIINSGMAPLKPYFTGQEVPPRRRVTTCQKCVRTGDIENVGKTARHLTFFEMLGNFSFGDYFKHESLKWSWEFLTEVVGLDPERLYPSIYFEDDEAAKIWTDEIGVPAEKITKFYRDADGKCDNFWEHGEGPCGPCSEIYYDRGIKYGCGKPDCKVGCECDRFMEVWNNVFSQYNNDGKGNYTDLIQKNIDTGMGLERLAVVVQDVDSVFDIDTMKAIRDKVCEMAGVTYQTDEKKDVSIRLITDHIRSATFMISDGITCSNVGRGYVLRRIIRRAARHGRLLGIDGVFLAKLAETVIEGSKDGYPELEEKKDFILNNLRQEENQFARTIDQGIAVLNDMEAAMQAEGAKELKGADAFKLYDTYGFPLDLTMEILEEKGYTVDQAGFDAAMKEQKERARGARKQVRLLGNEKTVYEQMDATKNSKFIGYDRLESEAKIIAMAQVYTDEEKDNDDSLEDTIAEVLTDGMRGAIITDETPFYGTMGGQIGDKGVIETAGGTFVVEKTEHVAGSKIAHIGVVTKGMIRDGETAMLKVDAKNRTRTCQNHSATHLLQKALRDVLGSHVEQKGSYQDPERTRFDFSHFQAMTPEELAQVERIVNEKISENLPVVTKLMSIEDARKTGAMALFGEKYGSEVRVVDMGGYSVELCGGTHVASTGTISAFKIVSESGIAAGVRRIEAITGQAVFDYYREAEAQLKQAAALLKAQPAEVADKISHLQAEVKGLNAEIASLKSKAAGSALGSVDNDIKEVKGVKFLAKAVDGVDMNGLRDLGDQLKDKVADGVIVLASNADGKVNLIAMAADAAIKKGAHAGNLIKAIAGLVGGGGGGKPQMAQAGGKNPAGIADALKEAEAALNGQLG
;
A
#
# COMPACT_ATOMS: atom_id res chain seq x y z
N MET A 1 -13.66 32.21 -32.62
CA MET A 1 -14.06 31.19 -31.63
C MET A 1 -13.74 31.72 -30.22
N GLU A 2 -14.69 31.66 -29.34
CA GLU A 2 -14.48 32.02 -27.94
C GLU A 2 -13.59 30.92 -27.27
N LYS A 3 -12.65 31.33 -26.41
CA LYS A 3 -11.74 30.42 -25.75
C LYS A 3 -12.30 30.07 -24.38
N TYR A 4 -12.86 28.87 -24.25
CA TYR A 4 -13.42 28.39 -23.02
C TYR A 4 -12.35 27.62 -22.20
N GLY A 5 -12.37 27.79 -20.88
CA GLY A 5 -11.53 26.99 -19.95
C GLY A 5 -12.07 25.57 -19.77
N VAL A 6 -11.22 24.66 -19.25
CA VAL A 6 -11.57 23.23 -19.03
C VAL A 6 -12.82 23.11 -18.13
N ASN A 7 -12.90 23.85 -17.02
CA ASN A 7 -14.05 23.81 -16.11
C ASN A 7 -15.33 24.31 -16.77
N GLN A 8 -15.22 25.30 -17.65
CA GLN A 8 -16.36 25.83 -18.40
C GLN A 8 -16.84 24.84 -19.46
N LEU A 9 -15.94 24.20 -20.20
CA LEU A 9 -16.28 23.15 -21.18
C LEU A 9 -17.00 21.96 -20.53
N ARG A 10 -16.51 21.51 -19.35
CA ARG A 10 -17.18 20.47 -18.55
C ARG A 10 -18.62 20.85 -18.24
N LYS A 11 -18.83 22.05 -17.72
CA LYS A 11 -20.14 22.58 -17.37
C LYS A 11 -21.06 22.69 -18.60
N MET A 12 -20.56 23.26 -19.70
CA MET A 12 -21.33 23.41 -20.97
C MET A 12 -21.82 22.04 -21.48
N PHE A 13 -20.97 21.01 -21.43
CA PHE A 13 -21.35 19.65 -21.85
C PHE A 13 -22.46 19.06 -21.00
N LEU A 14 -22.34 19.12 -19.68
CA LEU A 14 -23.34 18.57 -18.76
C LEU A 14 -24.68 19.31 -18.90
N GLU A 15 -24.67 20.64 -18.94
CA GLU A 15 -25.87 21.49 -19.14
C GLU A 15 -26.54 21.25 -20.51
N PHE A 16 -25.75 21.05 -21.57
CA PHE A 16 -26.28 20.72 -22.88
C PHE A 16 -27.05 19.39 -22.86
N PHE A 17 -26.46 18.32 -22.26
CA PHE A 17 -27.16 17.05 -22.20
C PHE A 17 -28.29 17.02 -21.17
N GLU A 18 -28.24 17.80 -20.11
CA GLU A 18 -29.41 18.05 -19.25
C GLU A 18 -30.58 18.67 -20.05
N SER A 19 -30.30 19.58 -20.97
CA SER A 19 -31.32 20.17 -21.89
C SER A 19 -31.91 19.13 -22.86
N LYS A 20 -31.21 18.01 -23.09
CA LYS A 20 -31.67 16.84 -23.86
C LYS A 20 -32.29 15.74 -22.97
N ASP A 21 -32.69 16.08 -21.74
CA ASP A 21 -33.33 15.21 -20.74
C ASP A 21 -32.41 14.09 -20.18
N HIS A 22 -31.10 14.31 -20.13
CA HIS A 22 -30.19 13.42 -19.45
C HIS A 22 -30.11 13.75 -17.95
N LEU A 23 -29.97 12.71 -17.14
CA LEU A 23 -29.58 12.86 -15.73
C LEU A 23 -28.07 13.06 -15.63
N SER A 24 -27.66 14.25 -15.17
CA SER A 24 -26.26 14.48 -14.85
C SER A 24 -25.87 13.73 -13.57
N MET A 25 -24.90 12.86 -13.69
CA MET A 25 -24.37 12.09 -12.56
C MET A 25 -22.94 12.54 -12.24
N ASN A 26 -22.62 12.58 -10.95
CA ASN A 26 -21.24 12.82 -10.50
C ASN A 26 -20.30 11.76 -11.04
N SER A 27 -19.02 12.12 -11.20
CA SER A 27 -17.97 11.16 -11.53
C SER A 27 -17.91 10.02 -10.49
N PHE A 28 -17.85 8.80 -10.97
CA PHE A 28 -17.59 7.64 -10.11
C PHE A 28 -16.12 7.65 -9.65
N SER A 29 -15.86 6.91 -8.57
CA SER A 29 -14.49 6.69 -8.08
C SER A 29 -13.64 5.98 -9.14
N LEU A 30 -12.34 6.30 -9.17
CA LEU A 30 -11.35 5.57 -9.96
C LEU A 30 -11.18 4.10 -9.51
N VAL A 31 -11.63 3.78 -8.30
CA VAL A 31 -11.65 2.41 -7.78
C VAL A 31 -12.89 1.70 -8.30
N PRO A 32 -12.76 0.65 -9.16
CA PRO A 32 -13.90 -0.08 -9.69
C PRO A 32 -14.72 -0.74 -8.58
N HIS A 33 -16.04 -0.61 -8.64
CA HIS A 33 -16.96 -1.34 -7.79
C HIS A 33 -17.50 -2.56 -8.54
N ASN A 34 -17.41 -3.75 -7.95
CA ASN A 34 -17.96 -4.99 -8.50
C ASN A 34 -17.42 -5.44 -9.87
N ASP A 35 -16.34 -4.86 -10.37
CA ASP A 35 -15.66 -5.29 -11.60
C ASP A 35 -14.20 -5.67 -11.31
N ASN A 36 -13.94 -6.98 -11.24
CA ASN A 36 -12.60 -7.50 -11.00
C ASN A 36 -11.74 -7.54 -12.29
N SER A 37 -12.33 -7.24 -13.45
CA SER A 37 -11.62 -7.19 -14.73
C SER A 37 -10.80 -5.91 -14.88
N LEU A 38 -11.14 -4.85 -14.16
CA LEU A 38 -10.48 -3.57 -14.20
C LEU A 38 -9.69 -3.28 -12.92
N LEU A 39 -8.45 -2.86 -13.09
CA LEU A 39 -7.61 -2.40 -11.98
C LEU A 39 -8.03 -1.00 -11.52
N ILE A 40 -8.25 -0.10 -12.46
CA ILE A 40 -8.64 1.31 -12.26
C ILE A 40 -9.63 1.66 -13.37
N ILE A 41 -10.61 2.52 -13.12
CA ILE A 41 -11.57 2.98 -14.12
C ILE A 41 -10.82 3.71 -15.25
N ASN A 42 -11.03 3.27 -16.50
CA ASN A 42 -10.31 3.72 -17.70
C ASN A 42 -11.22 4.28 -18.80
N SER A 43 -12.54 4.27 -18.59
CA SER A 43 -13.54 4.78 -19.54
C SER A 43 -14.82 5.26 -18.84
N GLY A 44 -15.62 6.08 -19.51
CA GLY A 44 -16.89 6.58 -19.01
C GLY A 44 -17.93 5.49 -18.80
N MET A 45 -17.93 4.46 -19.65
CA MET A 45 -18.88 3.34 -19.61
C MET A 45 -18.58 2.34 -18.49
N ALA A 46 -17.33 2.19 -18.08
CA ALA A 46 -16.92 1.15 -17.13
C ALA A 46 -17.80 1.07 -15.86
N PRO A 47 -18.07 2.18 -15.15
CA PRO A 47 -18.95 2.13 -13.98
C PRO A 47 -20.43 1.92 -14.30
N LEU A 48 -20.85 2.10 -15.56
CA LEU A 48 -22.25 1.99 -16.03
C LEU A 48 -22.53 0.63 -16.70
N LYS A 49 -21.54 -0.25 -16.83
CA LYS A 49 -21.64 -1.55 -17.51
C LYS A 49 -22.87 -2.39 -17.11
N PRO A 50 -23.30 -2.46 -15.83
CA PRO A 50 -24.50 -3.19 -15.43
C PRO A 50 -25.79 -2.69 -16.09
N TYR A 51 -25.88 -1.39 -16.44
CA TYR A 51 -27.04 -0.80 -17.12
C TYR A 51 -27.07 -1.18 -18.61
N PHE A 52 -25.90 -1.31 -19.24
CA PHE A 52 -25.80 -1.75 -20.65
C PHE A 52 -26.22 -3.20 -20.83
N THR A 53 -25.89 -4.05 -19.86
CA THR A 53 -26.21 -5.48 -19.89
C THR A 53 -27.62 -5.81 -19.37
N GLY A 54 -28.33 -4.81 -18.82
CA GLY A 54 -29.64 -5.02 -18.19
C GLY A 54 -29.58 -5.75 -16.84
N GLN A 55 -28.40 -5.89 -16.24
CA GLN A 55 -28.25 -6.47 -14.89
C GLN A 55 -28.82 -5.55 -13.81
N GLU A 56 -28.76 -4.26 -14.04
CA GLU A 56 -29.33 -3.24 -13.15
C GLU A 56 -30.21 -2.27 -13.95
N VAL A 57 -31.22 -1.70 -13.30
CA VAL A 57 -32.07 -0.65 -13.88
C VAL A 57 -31.38 0.70 -13.69
N PRO A 58 -31.11 1.47 -14.78
CA PRO A 58 -30.50 2.77 -14.64
C PRO A 58 -31.44 3.77 -13.93
N PRO A 59 -30.92 4.75 -13.18
CA PRO A 59 -31.75 5.76 -12.52
C PRO A 59 -32.58 6.60 -13.50
N ARG A 60 -32.09 6.74 -14.73
CA ARG A 60 -32.80 7.29 -15.89
C ARG A 60 -32.21 6.66 -17.16
N ARG A 61 -33.01 6.51 -18.21
CA ARG A 61 -32.55 5.90 -19.47
C ARG A 61 -31.54 6.78 -20.22
N ARG A 62 -31.49 8.07 -19.93
CA ARG A 62 -30.53 9.05 -20.44
C ARG A 62 -29.67 9.53 -19.29
N VAL A 63 -28.36 9.33 -19.37
CA VAL A 63 -27.40 9.76 -18.36
C VAL A 63 -26.24 10.53 -19.02
N THR A 64 -25.72 11.55 -18.35
CA THR A 64 -24.48 12.21 -18.74
C THR A 64 -23.52 12.30 -17.58
N THR A 65 -22.23 12.17 -17.86
CA THR A 65 -21.17 12.24 -16.84
C THR A 65 -19.93 12.93 -17.37
N CYS A 66 -19.12 13.47 -16.45
CA CYS A 66 -17.71 13.75 -16.69
C CYS A 66 -16.90 12.78 -15.82
N GLN A 67 -16.46 11.66 -16.38
CA GLN A 67 -15.85 10.56 -15.64
C GLN A 67 -14.33 10.71 -15.54
N LYS A 68 -13.80 10.62 -14.32
CA LYS A 68 -12.37 10.46 -14.06
C LYS A 68 -11.87 9.14 -14.63
N CYS A 69 -10.80 9.15 -15.41
CA CYS A 69 -10.22 7.96 -16.03
C CYS A 69 -8.72 7.93 -15.88
N VAL A 70 -8.15 6.72 -15.69
CA VAL A 70 -6.70 6.47 -15.67
C VAL A 70 -6.36 5.34 -16.65
N ARG A 71 -5.47 5.62 -17.60
CA ARG A 71 -4.93 4.63 -18.54
C ARG A 71 -3.45 4.38 -18.26
N THR A 72 -3.15 3.19 -17.76
CA THR A 72 -1.77 2.81 -17.38
C THR A 72 -0.90 2.45 -18.57
N GLY A 73 -1.49 2.02 -19.69
CA GLY A 73 -0.76 1.70 -20.94
C GLY A 73 -0.12 2.92 -21.60
N ASP A 74 -0.63 4.12 -21.32
CA ASP A 74 -0.16 5.37 -21.93
C ASP A 74 1.00 6.03 -21.15
N ILE A 75 1.35 5.53 -19.96
CA ILE A 75 2.37 6.12 -19.06
C ILE A 75 3.71 6.35 -19.77
N GLU A 76 4.13 5.43 -20.64
CA GLU A 76 5.41 5.52 -21.36
C GLU A 76 5.40 6.59 -22.47
N ASN A 77 4.22 6.98 -22.97
CA ASN A 77 4.03 7.99 -24.00
C ASN A 77 3.84 9.40 -23.43
N VAL A 78 3.60 9.50 -22.12
CA VAL A 78 3.43 10.79 -21.43
C VAL A 78 4.69 11.64 -21.55
N GLY A 79 4.50 12.90 -21.91
CA GLY A 79 5.57 13.87 -22.10
C GLY A 79 6.27 13.77 -23.47
N LYS A 80 6.16 12.64 -24.19
CA LYS A 80 6.75 12.41 -25.51
C LYS A 80 5.81 12.82 -26.67
N THR A 81 4.51 12.80 -26.42
CA THR A 81 3.47 13.14 -27.41
C THR A 81 2.65 14.34 -26.94
N ALA A 82 1.92 14.97 -27.86
CA ALA A 82 1.09 16.16 -27.56
C ALA A 82 -0.27 15.83 -26.95
N ARG A 83 -0.68 14.54 -26.88
CA ARG A 83 -2.06 14.10 -26.60
C ARG A 83 -2.22 13.02 -25.53
N HIS A 84 -1.14 12.34 -25.06
CA HIS A 84 -1.26 11.27 -24.09
C HIS A 84 -1.14 11.78 -22.65
N LEU A 85 -2.08 11.35 -21.82
CA LEU A 85 -2.18 11.62 -20.38
C LEU A 85 -2.43 10.31 -19.63
N THR A 86 -1.89 10.17 -18.43
CA THR A 86 -2.20 9.07 -17.53
C THR A 86 -3.61 9.22 -16.95
N PHE A 87 -3.92 10.41 -16.43
CA PHE A 87 -5.26 10.79 -15.95
C PHE A 87 -5.89 11.76 -16.94
N PHE A 88 -7.15 11.52 -17.28
CA PHE A 88 -7.94 12.42 -18.10
C PHE A 88 -9.41 12.36 -17.71
N GLU A 89 -10.17 13.37 -18.14
CA GLU A 89 -11.61 13.44 -17.93
C GLU A 89 -12.35 13.06 -19.20
N MET A 90 -13.25 12.08 -19.10
CA MET A 90 -14.08 11.62 -20.21
C MET A 90 -15.49 12.13 -20.05
N LEU A 91 -15.90 13.05 -20.93
CA LEU A 91 -17.27 13.50 -21.09
C LEU A 91 -18.05 12.43 -21.84
N GLY A 92 -19.19 12.02 -21.31
CA GLY A 92 -20.01 10.98 -21.89
C GLY A 92 -21.50 11.23 -21.77
N ASN A 93 -22.24 10.92 -22.83
CA ASN A 93 -23.68 10.80 -22.80
C ASN A 93 -24.10 9.39 -23.19
N PHE A 94 -25.03 8.84 -22.43
CA PHE A 94 -25.41 7.42 -22.47
C PHE A 94 -26.91 7.27 -22.67
N SER A 95 -27.30 6.29 -23.52
CA SER A 95 -28.68 5.87 -23.71
C SER A 95 -28.82 4.38 -23.40
N PHE A 96 -29.73 4.04 -22.54
CA PHE A 96 -30.04 2.67 -22.15
C PHE A 96 -31.39 2.28 -22.77
N GLY A 97 -31.35 1.93 -24.08
CA GLY A 97 -32.57 1.53 -24.83
C GLY A 97 -33.57 2.65 -25.04
N ASP A 98 -33.15 3.91 -25.14
CA ASP A 98 -34.01 5.07 -25.42
C ASP A 98 -33.69 5.62 -26.81
N TYR A 99 -32.69 6.48 -26.99
CA TYR A 99 -32.27 6.98 -28.31
C TYR A 99 -31.06 6.16 -28.86
N PHE A 100 -30.79 6.32 -30.15
CA PHE A 100 -29.72 5.61 -30.83
C PHE A 100 -28.91 6.55 -31.75
N LYS A 101 -28.48 6.10 -32.92
CA LYS A 101 -27.53 6.76 -33.80
C LYS A 101 -28.00 8.15 -34.25
N HIS A 102 -29.27 8.32 -34.59
CA HIS A 102 -29.79 9.61 -35.13
C HIS A 102 -29.60 10.75 -34.15
N GLU A 103 -30.05 10.61 -32.92
CA GLU A 103 -29.94 11.61 -31.88
C GLU A 103 -28.48 11.78 -31.46
N SER A 104 -27.73 10.68 -31.27
CA SER A 104 -26.35 10.73 -30.82
C SER A 104 -25.47 11.55 -31.75
N LEU A 105 -25.51 11.27 -33.05
CA LEU A 105 -24.69 11.97 -34.05
C LEU A 105 -25.11 13.43 -34.25
N LYS A 106 -26.43 13.71 -34.24
CA LYS A 106 -26.94 15.09 -34.33
C LYS A 106 -26.55 15.93 -33.11
N TRP A 107 -26.72 15.40 -31.91
CA TRP A 107 -26.35 16.13 -30.68
C TRP A 107 -24.85 16.32 -30.54
N SER A 108 -24.05 15.37 -30.98
CA SER A 108 -22.59 15.53 -31.00
C SER A 108 -22.18 16.65 -31.93
N TRP A 109 -22.79 16.72 -33.14
CA TRP A 109 -22.54 17.79 -34.10
C TRP A 109 -23.04 19.16 -33.59
N GLU A 110 -24.30 19.22 -33.10
CA GLU A 110 -24.89 20.43 -32.50
C GLU A 110 -24.02 20.98 -31.38
N PHE A 111 -23.55 20.11 -30.44
CA PHE A 111 -22.69 20.55 -29.35
C PHE A 111 -21.38 21.16 -29.85
N LEU A 112 -20.70 20.49 -30.76
CA LEU A 112 -19.41 20.95 -31.26
C LEU A 112 -19.54 22.24 -32.10
N THR A 113 -20.56 22.36 -32.95
CA THR A 113 -20.69 23.47 -33.92
C THR A 113 -21.46 24.66 -33.38
N GLU A 114 -22.56 24.43 -32.63
CA GLU A 114 -23.46 25.50 -32.18
C GLU A 114 -23.17 25.92 -30.73
N VAL A 115 -22.83 24.99 -29.82
CA VAL A 115 -22.57 25.32 -28.43
C VAL A 115 -21.11 25.74 -28.21
N VAL A 116 -20.16 24.89 -28.69
CA VAL A 116 -18.72 25.17 -28.57
C VAL A 116 -18.25 26.16 -29.68
N GLY A 117 -18.89 26.12 -30.84
CA GLY A 117 -18.61 27.04 -31.96
C GLY A 117 -17.38 26.62 -32.77
N LEU A 118 -17.11 25.32 -32.90
CA LEU A 118 -16.07 24.81 -33.79
C LEU A 118 -16.48 24.97 -35.24
N ASP A 119 -15.49 25.24 -36.09
CA ASP A 119 -15.71 25.39 -37.53
C ASP A 119 -16.08 24.03 -38.17
N PRO A 120 -17.31 23.87 -38.73
CA PRO A 120 -17.75 22.63 -39.37
C PRO A 120 -16.85 22.21 -40.53
N GLU A 121 -16.16 23.16 -41.19
CA GLU A 121 -15.25 22.85 -42.29
C GLU A 121 -14.01 22.09 -41.81
N ARG A 122 -13.69 22.15 -40.52
CA ARG A 122 -12.53 21.47 -39.89
C ARG A 122 -12.90 20.16 -39.18
N LEU A 123 -14.19 19.77 -39.18
CA LEU A 123 -14.66 18.55 -38.60
C LEU A 123 -14.76 17.41 -39.64
N TYR A 124 -14.20 16.28 -39.33
CA TYR A 124 -14.09 15.09 -40.18
C TYR A 124 -14.63 13.86 -39.44
N PRO A 125 -15.85 13.39 -39.72
CA PRO A 125 -16.37 12.16 -39.17
C PRO A 125 -15.65 10.93 -39.74
N SER A 126 -15.59 9.87 -38.93
CA SER A 126 -15.24 8.50 -39.38
C SER A 126 -16.35 7.53 -39.03
N ILE A 127 -16.41 6.41 -39.75
CA ILE A 127 -17.40 5.36 -39.53
C ILE A 127 -16.78 3.98 -39.75
N TYR A 128 -17.38 2.96 -39.12
CA TYR A 128 -17.12 1.58 -39.48
C TYR A 128 -17.59 1.30 -40.92
N PHE A 129 -16.80 0.59 -41.69
CA PHE A 129 -17.01 0.46 -43.15
C PHE A 129 -18.36 -0.14 -43.54
N GLU A 130 -18.99 -0.96 -42.69
CA GLU A 130 -20.32 -1.59 -42.91
C GLU A 130 -21.47 -0.77 -42.29
N ASP A 131 -21.20 0.37 -41.62
CA ASP A 131 -22.24 1.19 -40.99
C ASP A 131 -22.81 2.24 -41.96
N ASP A 132 -23.59 1.73 -42.93
CA ASP A 132 -24.26 2.60 -43.94
C ASP A 132 -25.34 3.47 -43.30
N GLU A 133 -25.91 3.13 -42.16
CA GLU A 133 -26.87 3.96 -41.42
C GLU A 133 -26.19 5.21 -40.89
N ALA A 134 -25.04 5.08 -40.23
CA ALA A 134 -24.26 6.23 -39.75
C ALA A 134 -23.81 7.13 -40.94
N ALA A 135 -23.39 6.51 -42.07
CA ALA A 135 -23.04 7.25 -43.26
C ALA A 135 -24.20 8.15 -43.76
N LYS A 136 -25.41 7.61 -43.84
CA LYS A 136 -26.61 8.37 -44.25
C LYS A 136 -26.98 9.48 -43.27
N ILE A 137 -26.90 9.24 -41.99
CA ILE A 137 -27.15 10.25 -40.96
C ILE A 137 -26.18 11.43 -41.15
N TRP A 138 -24.91 11.16 -41.36
CA TRP A 138 -23.91 12.21 -41.61
C TRP A 138 -24.20 13.01 -42.90
N THR A 139 -24.51 12.31 -44.01
CA THR A 139 -24.71 12.99 -45.32
C THR A 139 -26.08 13.62 -45.44
N ASP A 140 -27.16 12.87 -45.15
CA ASP A 140 -28.52 13.25 -45.52
C ASP A 140 -29.21 14.10 -44.43
N GLU A 141 -28.85 13.86 -43.14
CA GLU A 141 -29.53 14.55 -42.04
C GLU A 141 -28.70 15.69 -41.45
N ILE A 142 -27.37 15.52 -41.34
CA ILE A 142 -26.47 16.52 -40.78
C ILE A 142 -25.88 17.40 -41.90
N GLY A 143 -25.74 16.83 -43.11
CA GLY A 143 -25.26 17.58 -44.28
C GLY A 143 -23.75 17.63 -44.43
N VAL A 144 -23.01 16.68 -43.80
CA VAL A 144 -21.57 16.58 -43.98
C VAL A 144 -21.25 16.00 -45.35
N PRO A 145 -20.37 16.66 -46.16
CA PRO A 145 -19.98 16.15 -47.48
C PRO A 145 -19.37 14.72 -47.35
N ALA A 146 -19.78 13.81 -48.25
CA ALA A 146 -19.34 12.41 -48.22
C ALA A 146 -17.82 12.26 -48.30
N GLU A 147 -17.12 13.15 -48.97
CA GLU A 147 -15.66 13.19 -49.06
C GLU A 147 -14.93 13.50 -47.74
N LYS A 148 -15.63 14.07 -46.74
CA LYS A 148 -15.10 14.31 -45.39
C LYS A 148 -15.27 13.10 -44.46
N ILE A 149 -16.05 12.09 -44.85
CA ILE A 149 -16.31 10.91 -44.04
C ILE A 149 -15.29 9.85 -44.37
N THR A 150 -14.50 9.46 -43.35
CA THR A 150 -13.51 8.39 -43.49
C THR A 150 -14.09 7.04 -43.07
N LYS A 151 -13.96 6.02 -43.93
CA LYS A 151 -14.32 4.64 -43.59
C LYS A 151 -13.10 3.88 -43.11
N PHE A 152 -13.20 3.27 -41.91
CA PHE A 152 -12.19 2.39 -41.36
C PHE A 152 -12.58 0.92 -41.55
N TYR A 153 -11.60 0.13 -41.94
CA TYR A 153 -11.73 -1.28 -42.27
C TYR A 153 -11.01 -2.13 -41.21
N ARG A 154 -11.41 -3.40 -41.06
CA ARG A 154 -10.69 -4.32 -40.19
C ARG A 154 -9.29 -4.58 -40.75
N ASP A 155 -8.29 -4.59 -39.87
CA ASP A 155 -6.92 -4.96 -40.21
C ASP A 155 -6.74 -6.50 -40.35
N ALA A 156 -5.50 -6.95 -40.53
CA ALA A 156 -5.17 -8.36 -40.68
C ALA A 156 -5.48 -9.20 -39.41
N ASP A 157 -5.50 -8.56 -38.24
CA ASP A 157 -5.82 -9.17 -36.96
C ASP A 157 -7.32 -9.06 -36.61
N GLY A 158 -8.13 -8.54 -37.54
CA GLY A 158 -9.56 -8.36 -37.40
C GLY A 158 -9.97 -7.15 -36.56
N LYS A 159 -9.05 -6.27 -36.17
CA LYS A 159 -9.31 -5.05 -35.38
C LYS A 159 -9.68 -3.87 -36.28
N CYS A 160 -10.50 -2.95 -35.78
CA CYS A 160 -10.87 -1.74 -36.47
C CYS A 160 -11.08 -0.60 -35.47
N ASP A 161 -10.53 0.57 -35.78
CA ASP A 161 -10.65 1.76 -34.90
C ASP A 161 -12.12 2.17 -34.71
N ASN A 162 -12.95 2.02 -35.75
CA ASN A 162 -14.40 2.29 -35.67
C ASN A 162 -15.28 1.09 -35.28
N PHE A 163 -14.73 0.10 -34.59
CA PHE A 163 -15.48 -0.97 -33.94
C PHE A 163 -14.96 -1.12 -32.52
N TRP A 164 -15.74 -0.66 -31.55
CA TRP A 164 -15.36 -0.68 -30.16
C TRP A 164 -15.68 -2.02 -29.51
N GLU A 165 -14.66 -2.65 -28.93
CA GLU A 165 -14.79 -3.89 -28.14
C GLU A 165 -13.67 -3.94 -27.08
N HIS A 166 -13.98 -4.48 -25.92
CA HIS A 166 -12.99 -4.65 -24.83
C HIS A 166 -13.28 -5.95 -24.07
N GLY A 167 -12.68 -7.05 -24.53
CA GLY A 167 -12.88 -8.38 -23.95
C GLY A 167 -14.34 -8.84 -24.04
N GLU A 168 -14.85 -9.48 -22.98
CA GLU A 168 -16.24 -9.93 -22.87
C GLU A 168 -17.16 -8.77 -22.48
N GLY A 169 -18.27 -8.61 -23.20
CA GLY A 169 -19.31 -7.63 -22.88
C GLY A 169 -19.85 -6.82 -24.06
N PRO A 170 -20.56 -5.72 -23.79
CA PRO A 170 -21.17 -4.85 -24.80
C PRO A 170 -20.15 -4.29 -25.78
N CYS A 171 -20.47 -4.33 -27.07
CA CYS A 171 -19.61 -3.84 -28.14
C CYS A 171 -20.45 -3.41 -29.36
N GLY A 172 -19.80 -2.77 -30.33
CA GLY A 172 -20.44 -2.38 -31.59
C GLY A 172 -19.64 -1.40 -32.42
N PRO A 173 -20.14 -1.07 -33.63
CA PRO A 173 -19.55 -0.06 -34.47
C PRO A 173 -19.56 1.30 -33.78
N CYS A 174 -18.64 2.18 -34.15
CA CYS A 174 -18.62 3.54 -33.66
C CYS A 174 -18.36 4.56 -34.78
N SER A 175 -18.66 5.80 -34.49
CA SER A 175 -18.35 6.95 -35.33
C SER A 175 -17.59 7.98 -34.52
N GLU A 176 -16.40 8.32 -34.97
CA GLU A 176 -15.53 9.31 -34.32
C GLU A 176 -15.57 10.64 -35.07
N ILE A 177 -15.37 11.74 -34.37
CA ILE A 177 -15.27 13.06 -34.93
C ILE A 177 -13.87 13.57 -34.69
N TYR A 178 -13.17 13.88 -35.79
CA TYR A 178 -11.82 14.45 -35.80
C TYR A 178 -11.86 15.91 -36.12
N TYR A 179 -10.95 16.68 -35.52
CA TYR A 179 -10.75 18.10 -35.84
C TYR A 179 -9.41 18.29 -36.54
N ASP A 180 -9.42 18.91 -37.75
CA ASP A 180 -8.20 19.27 -38.48
C ASP A 180 -7.57 20.53 -37.84
N ARG A 181 -6.49 20.35 -37.13
CA ARG A 181 -5.70 21.40 -36.47
C ARG A 181 -4.85 22.20 -37.46
N GLY A 182 -4.75 21.73 -38.70
CA GLY A 182 -4.02 22.38 -39.79
C GLY A 182 -2.66 21.70 -40.08
N ILE A 183 -2.11 22.04 -41.23
CA ILE A 183 -0.91 21.42 -41.83
C ILE A 183 0.32 21.51 -40.92
N LYS A 184 0.41 22.54 -40.07
CA LYS A 184 1.56 22.71 -39.16
C LYS A 184 1.73 21.54 -38.17
N TYR A 185 0.65 20.81 -37.89
CA TYR A 185 0.66 19.64 -36.99
C TYR A 185 0.75 18.31 -37.75
N GLY A 186 0.82 18.36 -39.08
CA GLY A 186 0.86 17.18 -39.94
C GLY A 186 2.24 16.54 -40.02
N CYS A 187 2.27 15.26 -40.42
CA CYS A 187 3.50 14.47 -40.61
C CYS A 187 4.34 14.90 -41.85
N GLY A 188 3.88 15.91 -42.60
CA GLY A 188 4.55 16.38 -43.84
C GLY A 188 4.38 15.45 -45.05
N LYS A 189 3.65 14.33 -44.93
CA LYS A 189 3.36 13.43 -46.03
C LYS A 189 2.18 13.95 -46.87
N PRO A 190 2.22 13.76 -48.23
CA PRO A 190 1.12 14.20 -49.09
C PRO A 190 -0.23 13.53 -48.81
N ASP A 191 -0.20 12.31 -48.28
CA ASP A 191 -1.36 11.47 -47.92
C ASP A 191 -1.83 11.60 -46.50
N CYS A 192 -1.41 12.66 -45.77
CA CYS A 192 -1.83 12.94 -44.43
C CYS A 192 -3.36 13.15 -44.34
N LYS A 193 -4.06 12.24 -43.68
CA LYS A 193 -5.52 12.14 -43.57
C LYS A 193 -5.96 11.70 -42.18
N VAL A 194 -7.25 11.65 -41.92
CA VAL A 194 -7.84 10.99 -40.71
C VAL A 194 -7.33 9.58 -40.59
N GLY A 195 -6.92 9.19 -39.37
CA GLY A 195 -6.25 7.92 -39.06
C GLY A 195 -4.73 7.97 -39.18
N CYS A 196 -4.14 9.15 -39.54
CA CYS A 196 -2.70 9.34 -39.42
C CYS A 196 -2.31 9.54 -37.95
N GLU A 197 -1.22 8.92 -37.50
CA GLU A 197 -0.72 9.02 -36.13
C GLU A 197 -0.16 10.40 -35.75
N CYS A 198 -0.11 11.35 -36.70
CA CYS A 198 0.31 12.73 -36.42
C CYS A 198 -0.77 13.53 -35.68
N ASP A 199 -0.37 14.69 -35.15
CA ASP A 199 -1.26 15.53 -34.33
C ASP A 199 -2.19 16.47 -35.15
N ARG A 200 -2.27 16.34 -36.50
CA ARG A 200 -3.12 17.16 -37.36
C ARG A 200 -4.59 16.87 -37.15
N PHE A 201 -5.00 15.61 -37.32
CA PHE A 201 -6.38 15.19 -37.13
C PHE A 201 -6.55 14.63 -35.74
N MET A 202 -7.01 15.47 -34.82
CA MET A 202 -7.21 15.08 -33.43
C MET A 202 -8.62 14.52 -33.25
N GLU A 203 -8.75 13.26 -32.84
CA GLU A 203 -10.01 12.70 -32.38
C GLU A 203 -10.50 13.48 -31.17
N VAL A 204 -11.70 14.07 -31.28
CA VAL A 204 -12.31 14.82 -30.18
C VAL A 204 -13.47 14.08 -29.56
N TRP A 205 -14.21 13.27 -30.32
CA TRP A 205 -15.40 12.56 -29.81
C TRP A 205 -15.56 11.19 -30.46
N ASN A 206 -15.86 10.17 -29.65
CA ASN A 206 -16.24 8.85 -30.13
C ASN A 206 -17.69 8.51 -29.73
N ASN A 207 -18.55 8.16 -30.69
CA ASN A 207 -19.93 7.72 -30.51
C ASN A 207 -19.99 6.22 -30.76
N VAL A 208 -20.10 5.41 -29.70
CA VAL A 208 -20.19 3.95 -29.77
C VAL A 208 -21.64 3.48 -29.77
N PHE A 209 -22.00 2.68 -30.73
CA PHE A 209 -23.33 2.09 -30.91
C PHE A 209 -23.34 0.68 -30.37
N SER A 210 -23.46 0.56 -29.03
CA SER A 210 -23.44 -0.73 -28.35
C SER A 210 -24.71 -1.52 -28.66
N GLN A 211 -24.60 -2.44 -29.59
CA GLN A 211 -25.72 -3.29 -30.06
C GLN A 211 -25.41 -4.78 -29.96
N TYR A 212 -24.19 -5.18 -29.77
CA TYR A 212 -23.74 -6.57 -29.63
C TYR A 212 -23.15 -6.86 -28.27
N ASN A 213 -23.14 -8.14 -27.88
CA ASN A 213 -22.41 -8.68 -26.76
C ASN A 213 -21.34 -9.63 -27.29
N ASN A 214 -20.06 -9.37 -26.98
CA ASN A 214 -18.93 -10.24 -27.30
C ASN A 214 -18.75 -11.28 -26.17
N ASP A 215 -18.63 -12.56 -26.51
CA ASP A 215 -18.36 -13.65 -25.55
C ASP A 215 -16.86 -13.78 -25.16
N GLY A 216 -16.01 -12.84 -25.58
CA GLY A 216 -14.57 -12.90 -25.38
C GLY A 216 -13.83 -13.88 -26.29
N LYS A 217 -14.55 -14.61 -27.18
CA LYS A 217 -14.00 -15.57 -28.15
C LYS A 217 -14.22 -15.12 -29.59
N GLY A 218 -14.73 -13.90 -29.79
CA GLY A 218 -15.00 -13.33 -31.10
C GLY A 218 -16.38 -13.66 -31.66
N ASN A 219 -17.30 -14.23 -30.86
CA ASN A 219 -18.68 -14.40 -31.23
C ASN A 219 -19.54 -13.24 -30.72
N TYR A 220 -20.39 -12.70 -31.58
CA TYR A 220 -21.22 -11.54 -31.24
C TYR A 220 -22.70 -11.99 -31.27
N THR A 221 -23.44 -11.62 -30.22
CA THR A 221 -24.89 -11.77 -30.12
C THR A 221 -25.54 -10.44 -29.92
N ASP A 222 -26.77 -10.24 -30.41
CA ASP A 222 -27.48 -8.97 -30.20
C ASP A 222 -27.73 -8.73 -28.70
N LEU A 223 -27.54 -7.49 -28.25
CA LEU A 223 -27.98 -7.06 -26.93
C LEU A 223 -29.53 -7.00 -26.88
N ILE A 224 -30.09 -7.19 -25.69
CA ILE A 224 -31.53 -7.09 -25.42
C ILE A 224 -32.08 -5.71 -25.84
N GLN A 225 -31.24 -4.68 -25.70
CA GLN A 225 -31.53 -3.29 -26.09
C GLN A 225 -30.32 -2.68 -26.77
N LYS A 226 -30.56 -1.76 -27.71
CA LYS A 226 -29.51 -0.93 -28.32
C LYS A 226 -29.18 0.22 -27.40
N ASN A 227 -27.90 0.48 -27.17
CA ASN A 227 -27.44 1.51 -26.25
C ASN A 227 -26.49 2.48 -26.97
N ILE A 228 -26.38 3.68 -26.44
CA ILE A 228 -25.36 4.65 -26.81
C ILE A 228 -24.36 4.77 -25.66
N ASP A 229 -23.09 4.66 -26.02
CA ASP A 229 -21.93 4.98 -25.20
C ASP A 229 -21.10 6.02 -25.94
N THR A 230 -20.85 7.17 -25.33
CA THR A 230 -19.98 8.16 -25.97
C THR A 230 -18.81 8.52 -25.06
N GLY A 231 -17.69 8.86 -25.68
CA GLY A 231 -16.50 9.32 -24.99
C GLY A 231 -15.83 10.50 -25.70
N MET A 232 -15.78 11.63 -25.03
CA MET A 232 -15.06 12.84 -25.49
C MET A 232 -14.01 13.21 -24.44
N GLY A 233 -12.72 13.19 -24.81
CA GLY A 233 -11.65 13.65 -23.93
C GLY A 233 -11.74 15.16 -23.69
N LEU A 234 -12.03 15.58 -22.47
CA LEU A 234 -12.18 16.99 -22.11
C LEU A 234 -10.91 17.79 -22.42
N GLU A 235 -9.73 17.22 -22.12
CA GLU A 235 -8.45 17.85 -22.40
C GLU A 235 -8.19 17.98 -23.90
N ARG A 236 -8.56 16.98 -24.72
CA ARG A 236 -8.44 17.06 -26.19
C ARG A 236 -9.37 18.13 -26.78
N LEU A 237 -10.61 18.21 -26.29
CA LEU A 237 -11.54 19.28 -26.66
C LEU A 237 -10.96 20.64 -26.28
N ALA A 238 -10.39 20.77 -25.08
CA ALA A 238 -9.78 22.02 -24.63
C ALA A 238 -8.58 22.46 -25.52
N VAL A 239 -7.74 21.50 -25.98
CA VAL A 239 -6.65 21.80 -26.92
C VAL A 239 -7.17 22.48 -28.18
N VAL A 240 -8.26 21.93 -28.72
CA VAL A 240 -8.87 22.46 -29.96
C VAL A 240 -9.51 23.84 -29.72
N VAL A 241 -10.26 24.01 -28.63
CA VAL A 241 -10.99 25.25 -28.31
C VAL A 241 -10.05 26.37 -27.91
N GLN A 242 -9.01 26.09 -27.15
CA GLN A 242 -8.03 27.08 -26.72
C GLN A 242 -6.96 27.34 -27.78
N ASP A 243 -6.96 26.55 -28.86
CA ASP A 243 -6.00 26.64 -30.00
C ASP A 243 -4.54 26.61 -29.46
N VAL A 244 -4.20 25.56 -28.73
CA VAL A 244 -2.87 25.34 -28.12
C VAL A 244 -2.19 24.12 -28.72
N ASP A 245 -0.86 24.00 -28.56
CA ASP A 245 -0.07 22.99 -29.24
C ASP A 245 -0.24 21.58 -28.63
N SER A 246 -0.47 21.48 -27.33
CA SER A 246 -0.58 20.19 -26.62
C SER A 246 -1.55 20.22 -25.44
N VAL A 247 -1.90 19.07 -24.91
CA VAL A 247 -2.70 18.95 -23.67
C VAL A 247 -2.01 19.58 -22.45
N PHE A 248 -0.68 19.78 -22.50
CA PHE A 248 0.09 20.44 -21.45
C PHE A 248 0.01 21.98 -21.51
N ASP A 249 -0.60 22.52 -22.55
CA ASP A 249 -0.74 23.97 -22.78
C ASP A 249 -2.15 24.48 -22.51
N ILE A 250 -3.13 23.60 -22.22
CA ILE A 250 -4.48 24.00 -21.80
C ILE A 250 -4.43 24.65 -20.40
N ASP A 251 -5.38 25.50 -20.10
CA ASP A 251 -5.39 26.36 -18.91
C ASP A 251 -5.04 25.64 -17.60
N THR A 252 -5.72 24.53 -17.27
CA THR A 252 -5.49 23.76 -16.03
C THR A 252 -4.12 23.08 -15.99
N MET A 253 -3.68 22.49 -17.10
CA MET A 253 -2.38 21.82 -17.18
C MET A 253 -1.23 22.81 -17.22
N LYS A 254 -1.43 23.94 -17.94
CA LYS A 254 -0.46 25.03 -18.01
C LYS A 254 -0.14 25.58 -16.62
N ALA A 255 -1.14 25.77 -15.75
CA ALA A 255 -0.94 26.26 -14.40
C ALA A 255 0.02 25.34 -13.60
N ILE A 256 -0.16 24.01 -13.71
CA ILE A 256 0.72 23.02 -13.06
C ILE A 256 2.12 23.05 -13.68
N ARG A 257 2.21 23.04 -15.01
CA ARG A 257 3.46 23.10 -15.79
C ARG A 257 4.28 24.33 -15.44
N ASP A 258 3.64 25.50 -15.43
CA ASP A 258 4.31 26.78 -15.13
C ASP A 258 4.82 26.77 -13.66
N LYS A 259 4.11 26.11 -12.74
CA LYS A 259 4.56 25.92 -11.36
C LYS A 259 5.77 24.98 -11.25
N VAL A 260 5.82 23.92 -12.06
CA VAL A 260 7.03 23.06 -12.18
C VAL A 260 8.22 23.89 -12.67
N CYS A 261 8.02 24.71 -13.72
CA CYS A 261 9.06 25.58 -14.26
C CYS A 261 9.57 26.61 -13.23
N GLU A 262 8.66 27.23 -12.47
CA GLU A 262 9.00 28.15 -11.39
C GLU A 262 9.88 27.47 -10.33
N MET A 263 9.49 26.27 -9.89
CA MET A 263 10.20 25.53 -8.86
C MET A 263 11.58 25.04 -9.32
N ALA A 264 11.71 24.66 -10.60
CA ALA A 264 12.96 24.21 -11.20
C ALA A 264 13.86 25.36 -11.67
N GLY A 265 13.37 26.59 -11.74
CA GLY A 265 14.10 27.74 -12.30
C GLY A 265 14.40 27.59 -13.80
N VAL A 266 13.52 26.90 -14.56
CA VAL A 266 13.71 26.62 -15.99
C VAL A 266 12.59 27.23 -16.83
N THR A 267 12.87 27.42 -18.11
CA THR A 267 11.88 27.92 -19.08
C THR A 267 11.43 26.78 -19.98
N TYR A 268 10.14 26.60 -20.13
CA TYR A 268 9.54 25.60 -21.02
C TYR A 268 9.82 25.91 -22.49
N GLN A 269 9.96 24.86 -23.33
CA GLN A 269 10.28 24.96 -24.75
C GLN A 269 11.69 25.51 -25.07
N THR A 270 12.66 25.27 -24.15
CA THR A 270 14.07 25.63 -24.37
C THR A 270 15.00 24.42 -24.48
N ASP A 271 14.59 23.27 -23.95
CA ASP A 271 15.36 22.03 -23.94
C ASP A 271 14.39 20.84 -23.93
N GLU A 272 14.37 20.05 -25.00
CA GLU A 272 13.41 18.97 -25.20
C GLU A 272 13.43 17.91 -24.06
N LYS A 273 14.60 17.59 -23.51
CA LYS A 273 14.71 16.63 -22.39
C LYS A 273 14.12 17.20 -21.12
N LYS A 274 14.32 18.49 -20.87
CA LYS A 274 13.69 19.17 -19.73
C LYS A 274 12.19 19.28 -19.94
N ASP A 275 11.74 19.56 -21.16
CA ASP A 275 10.32 19.68 -21.50
C ASP A 275 9.59 18.35 -21.27
N VAL A 276 10.18 17.21 -21.65
CA VAL A 276 9.64 15.89 -21.33
C VAL A 276 9.49 15.71 -19.82
N SER A 277 10.50 16.07 -19.03
CA SER A 277 10.45 15.98 -17.57
C SER A 277 9.36 16.88 -16.96
N ILE A 278 9.22 18.11 -17.48
CA ILE A 278 8.19 19.05 -17.03
C ILE A 278 6.78 18.50 -17.32
N ARG A 279 6.54 18.03 -18.54
CA ARG A 279 5.25 17.43 -18.94
C ARG A 279 4.91 16.20 -18.11
N LEU A 280 5.88 15.32 -17.88
CA LEU A 280 5.72 14.13 -17.08
C LEU A 280 5.34 14.44 -15.62
N ILE A 281 6.05 15.37 -14.98
CA ILE A 281 5.71 15.81 -13.63
C ILE A 281 4.29 16.39 -13.59
N THR A 282 3.92 17.20 -14.59
CA THR A 282 2.61 17.83 -14.71
C THR A 282 1.48 16.80 -14.77
N ASP A 283 1.61 15.78 -15.62
CA ASP A 283 0.66 14.67 -15.72
C ASP A 283 0.58 13.84 -14.44
N HIS A 284 1.74 13.43 -13.95
CA HIS A 284 1.81 12.47 -12.85
C HIS A 284 1.33 13.06 -11.53
N ILE A 285 1.57 14.36 -11.27
CA ILE A 285 1.05 14.99 -10.05
C ILE A 285 -0.48 15.14 -10.10
N ARG A 286 -1.04 15.47 -11.29
CA ARG A 286 -2.49 15.49 -11.47
C ARG A 286 -3.07 14.11 -11.25
N SER A 287 -2.52 13.10 -11.89
CA SER A 287 -2.93 11.70 -11.73
C SER A 287 -2.88 11.22 -10.28
N ALA A 288 -1.77 11.46 -9.58
CA ALA A 288 -1.59 11.06 -8.18
C ALA A 288 -2.59 11.77 -7.25
N THR A 289 -2.85 13.06 -7.47
CA THR A 289 -3.80 13.85 -6.67
C THR A 289 -5.20 13.25 -6.73
N PHE A 290 -5.70 12.93 -7.92
CA PHE A 290 -7.02 12.32 -8.10
C PHE A 290 -7.08 10.88 -7.59
N MET A 291 -6.06 10.06 -7.82
CA MET A 291 -5.99 8.69 -7.32
C MET A 291 -6.03 8.64 -5.78
N ILE A 292 -5.28 9.53 -5.11
CA ILE A 292 -5.27 9.62 -3.65
C ILE A 292 -6.63 10.12 -3.13
N SER A 293 -7.23 11.11 -3.77
CA SER A 293 -8.58 11.60 -3.42
C SER A 293 -9.62 10.50 -3.44
N ASP A 294 -9.51 9.55 -4.39
CA ASP A 294 -10.39 8.38 -4.50
C ASP A 294 -9.99 7.22 -3.57
N GLY A 295 -9.06 7.44 -2.62
CA GLY A 295 -8.71 6.50 -1.56
C GLY A 295 -7.64 5.47 -1.96
N ILE A 296 -6.96 5.65 -3.11
CA ILE A 296 -5.83 4.80 -3.49
C ILE A 296 -4.60 5.25 -2.69
N THR A 297 -3.97 4.31 -1.99
CA THR A 297 -2.73 4.53 -1.24
C THR A 297 -1.58 3.73 -1.85
N CYS A 298 -0.34 4.21 -1.67
CA CYS A 298 0.84 3.55 -2.22
C CYS A 298 1.02 2.14 -1.66
N SER A 299 1.23 1.16 -2.53
CA SER A 299 1.50 -0.23 -2.15
C SER A 299 2.45 -0.91 -3.16
N ASN A 300 2.83 -2.16 -2.90
CA ASN A 300 3.70 -2.94 -3.79
C ASN A 300 2.94 -3.72 -4.88
N VAL A 301 1.63 -3.71 -4.86
CA VAL A 301 0.77 -4.49 -5.77
C VAL A 301 -0.46 -3.70 -6.20
N GLY A 302 -1.03 -4.09 -7.33
CA GLY A 302 -2.30 -3.57 -7.81
C GLY A 302 -2.29 -2.06 -8.06
N ARG A 303 -3.42 -1.40 -7.78
CA ARG A 303 -3.59 0.05 -8.05
C ARG A 303 -2.67 0.94 -7.22
N GLY A 304 -2.32 0.53 -6.01
CA GLY A 304 -1.37 1.27 -5.18
C GLY A 304 0.06 1.21 -5.72
N TYR A 305 0.43 0.17 -6.46
CA TYR A 305 1.70 0.12 -7.19
C TYR A 305 1.73 1.14 -8.34
N VAL A 306 0.63 1.27 -9.09
CA VAL A 306 0.53 2.30 -10.14
C VAL A 306 0.71 3.70 -9.56
N LEU A 307 0.04 4.01 -8.46
CA LEU A 307 0.19 5.30 -7.76
C LEU A 307 1.63 5.52 -7.31
N ARG A 308 2.25 4.53 -6.67
CA ARG A 308 3.65 4.59 -6.23
C ARG A 308 4.60 4.84 -7.41
N ARG A 309 4.40 4.14 -8.51
CA ARG A 309 5.19 4.28 -9.75
C ARG A 309 5.18 5.71 -10.27
N ILE A 310 3.99 6.31 -10.44
CA ILE A 310 3.88 7.67 -10.99
C ILE A 310 4.45 8.74 -10.04
N ILE A 311 4.25 8.61 -8.72
CA ILE A 311 4.84 9.52 -7.73
C ILE A 311 6.38 9.47 -7.79
N ARG A 312 6.96 8.27 -7.78
CA ARG A 312 8.42 8.10 -7.82
C ARG A 312 9.03 8.57 -9.12
N ARG A 313 8.34 8.34 -10.24
CA ARG A 313 8.75 8.83 -11.56
C ARG A 313 8.74 10.36 -11.61
N ALA A 314 7.69 11.01 -11.11
CA ALA A 314 7.64 12.46 -10.98
C ALA A 314 8.75 13.02 -10.07
N ALA A 315 9.01 12.38 -8.93
CA ALA A 315 10.07 12.80 -8.00
C ALA A 315 11.48 12.69 -8.64
N ARG A 316 11.75 11.60 -9.40
CA ARG A 316 13.01 11.47 -10.17
C ARG A 316 13.17 12.59 -11.19
N HIS A 317 12.14 12.85 -12.00
CA HIS A 317 12.19 13.90 -13.01
C HIS A 317 12.35 15.30 -12.39
N GLY A 318 11.80 15.52 -11.18
CA GLY A 318 12.08 16.74 -10.41
C GLY A 318 13.56 16.93 -10.11
N ARG A 319 14.24 15.86 -9.67
CA ARG A 319 15.70 15.89 -9.46
C ARG A 319 16.49 16.12 -10.74
N LEU A 320 16.06 15.53 -11.88
CA LEU A 320 16.67 15.79 -13.18
C LEU A 320 16.55 17.25 -13.61
N LEU A 321 15.48 17.94 -13.19
CA LEU A 321 15.29 19.37 -13.38
C LEU A 321 16.03 20.25 -12.36
N GLY A 322 16.65 19.65 -11.33
CA GLY A 322 17.37 20.37 -10.27
C GLY A 322 16.47 20.85 -9.12
N ILE A 323 15.27 20.29 -8.96
CA ILE A 323 14.40 20.58 -7.82
C ILE A 323 14.90 19.81 -6.60
N ASP A 324 15.34 20.52 -5.57
CA ASP A 324 15.82 19.91 -4.33
C ASP A 324 14.66 19.66 -3.34
N GLY A 325 14.78 18.56 -2.61
CA GLY A 325 13.85 18.21 -1.53
C GLY A 325 12.52 17.64 -1.99
N VAL A 326 11.49 17.77 -1.14
CA VAL A 326 10.12 17.29 -1.36
C VAL A 326 9.27 18.42 -1.94
N PHE A 327 8.70 18.22 -3.11
CA PHE A 327 8.01 19.28 -3.86
C PHE A 327 6.63 18.90 -4.38
N LEU A 328 6.33 17.60 -4.54
CA LEU A 328 5.09 17.13 -5.17
C LEU A 328 3.82 17.59 -4.44
N ALA A 329 3.85 17.61 -3.11
CA ALA A 329 2.71 18.10 -2.34
C ALA A 329 2.38 19.57 -2.64
N LYS A 330 3.41 20.40 -2.86
CA LYS A 330 3.21 21.82 -3.22
C LYS A 330 2.63 21.99 -4.62
N LEU A 331 2.97 21.09 -5.57
CA LEU A 331 2.35 21.05 -6.90
C LEU A 331 0.90 20.58 -6.84
N ALA A 332 0.57 19.62 -5.97
CA ALA A 332 -0.79 19.11 -5.79
C ALA A 332 -1.77 20.21 -5.34
N GLU A 333 -1.31 21.22 -4.59
CA GLU A 333 -2.14 22.39 -4.25
C GLU A 333 -2.63 23.12 -5.50
N THR A 334 -1.78 23.23 -6.54
CA THR A 334 -2.17 23.84 -7.84
C THR A 334 -3.19 22.98 -8.57
N VAL A 335 -3.06 21.64 -8.49
CA VAL A 335 -4.05 20.71 -9.08
C VAL A 335 -5.40 20.86 -8.39
N ILE A 336 -5.41 20.86 -7.05
CA ILE A 336 -6.64 21.02 -6.25
C ILE A 336 -7.33 22.34 -6.59
N GLU A 337 -6.60 23.44 -6.58
CA GLU A 337 -7.15 24.78 -6.89
C GLU A 337 -7.77 24.84 -8.29
N GLY A 338 -7.11 24.26 -9.30
CA GLY A 338 -7.59 24.26 -10.69
C GLY A 338 -8.76 23.29 -10.94
N SER A 339 -9.04 22.33 -10.03
CA SER A 339 -10.02 21.26 -10.25
C SER A 339 -11.17 21.22 -9.23
N LYS A 340 -11.11 21.95 -8.12
CA LYS A 340 -12.09 21.89 -7.02
C LYS A 340 -13.52 22.28 -7.43
N ASP A 341 -13.70 23.08 -8.47
CA ASP A 341 -15.04 23.47 -8.96
C ASP A 341 -15.79 22.28 -9.56
N GLY A 342 -15.07 21.35 -10.20
CA GLY A 342 -15.64 20.13 -10.74
C GLY A 342 -15.60 18.95 -9.76
N TYR A 343 -14.69 19.01 -8.79
CA TYR A 343 -14.37 17.93 -7.85
C TYR A 343 -14.13 18.48 -6.43
N PRO A 344 -15.20 18.90 -5.72
CA PRO A 344 -15.06 19.52 -4.38
C PRO A 344 -14.40 18.61 -3.35
N GLU A 345 -14.47 17.30 -3.54
CA GLU A 345 -13.79 16.30 -2.69
C GLU A 345 -12.26 16.48 -2.64
N LEU A 346 -11.66 17.12 -3.62
CA LEU A 346 -10.23 17.43 -3.61
C LEU A 346 -9.87 18.42 -2.50
N GLU A 347 -10.70 19.46 -2.29
CA GLU A 347 -10.49 20.42 -1.20
C GLU A 347 -10.82 19.80 0.15
N GLU A 348 -11.90 19.00 0.24
CA GLU A 348 -12.28 18.29 1.47
C GLU A 348 -11.19 17.32 1.96
N LYS A 349 -10.47 16.66 1.03
CA LYS A 349 -9.41 15.68 1.32
C LYS A 349 -8.00 16.23 1.15
N LYS A 350 -7.85 17.55 1.05
CA LYS A 350 -6.57 18.22 0.76
C LYS A 350 -5.43 17.75 1.65
N ASP A 351 -5.60 17.79 2.96
CA ASP A 351 -4.56 17.39 3.90
C ASP A 351 -4.17 15.92 3.74
N PHE A 352 -5.14 15.04 3.49
CA PHE A 352 -4.89 13.62 3.22
C PHE A 352 -4.06 13.43 1.94
N ILE A 353 -4.39 14.13 0.87
CA ILE A 353 -3.68 14.08 -0.40
C ILE A 353 -2.22 14.54 -0.21
N LEU A 354 -2.04 15.74 0.39
CA LEU A 354 -0.72 16.34 0.58
C LEU A 354 0.18 15.49 1.47
N ASN A 355 -0.38 14.90 2.53
CA ASN A 355 0.38 14.06 3.45
C ASN A 355 0.83 12.73 2.80
N ASN A 356 -0.04 12.08 2.01
CA ASN A 356 0.35 10.86 1.27
C ASN A 356 1.48 11.14 0.28
N LEU A 357 1.41 12.24 -0.47
CA LEU A 357 2.45 12.65 -1.40
C LEU A 357 3.78 12.91 -0.67
N ARG A 358 3.76 13.72 0.41
CA ARG A 358 4.96 14.00 1.22
C ARG A 358 5.60 12.73 1.75
N GLN A 359 4.80 11.80 2.25
CA GLN A 359 5.29 10.56 2.83
C GLN A 359 5.98 9.68 1.79
N GLU A 360 5.33 9.41 0.64
CA GLU A 360 5.92 8.56 -0.40
C GLU A 360 7.17 9.21 -1.01
N GLU A 361 7.14 10.52 -1.25
CA GLU A 361 8.28 11.27 -1.77
C GLU A 361 9.46 11.28 -0.78
N ASN A 362 9.22 11.50 0.52
CA ASN A 362 10.24 11.41 1.57
C ASN A 362 10.83 10.00 1.67
N GLN A 363 9.99 8.97 1.61
CA GLN A 363 10.45 7.59 1.63
C GLN A 363 11.32 7.28 0.40
N PHE A 364 10.90 7.73 -0.77
CA PHE A 364 11.66 7.56 -2.00
C PHE A 364 12.97 8.35 -1.99
N ALA A 365 12.96 9.58 -1.49
CA ALA A 365 14.18 10.40 -1.36
C ALA A 365 15.29 9.72 -0.54
N ARG A 366 14.94 8.89 0.45
CA ARG A 366 15.91 8.11 1.24
C ARG A 366 16.50 6.93 0.48
N THR A 367 15.74 6.36 -0.46
CA THR A 367 16.12 5.14 -1.17
C THR A 367 16.68 5.40 -2.56
N ILE A 368 16.33 6.53 -3.19
CA ILE A 368 16.72 6.82 -4.57
C ILE A 368 18.24 6.98 -4.71
N ASP A 369 18.89 7.68 -3.80
CA ASP A 369 20.33 7.92 -3.87
C ASP A 369 21.11 6.62 -3.70
N GLN A 370 20.66 5.73 -2.80
CA GLN A 370 21.23 4.39 -2.64
C GLN A 370 20.95 3.50 -3.85
N GLY A 371 19.72 3.53 -4.36
CA GLY A 371 19.32 2.75 -5.54
C GLY A 371 20.12 3.16 -6.79
N ILE A 372 20.29 4.45 -7.04
CA ILE A 372 21.09 4.98 -8.15
C ILE A 372 22.57 4.61 -7.98
N ALA A 373 23.13 4.72 -6.78
CA ALA A 373 24.51 4.34 -6.52
C ALA A 373 24.75 2.85 -6.81
N VAL A 374 23.87 1.97 -6.34
CA VAL A 374 23.94 0.52 -6.60
C VAL A 374 23.75 0.21 -8.08
N LEU A 375 22.82 0.91 -8.76
CA LEU A 375 22.62 0.74 -10.21
C LEU A 375 23.87 1.16 -11.01
N ASN A 376 24.53 2.26 -10.63
CA ASN A 376 25.78 2.70 -11.26
C ASN A 376 26.91 1.69 -11.04
N ASP A 377 27.00 1.06 -9.87
CA ASP A 377 27.97 0.00 -9.60
C ASP A 377 27.69 -1.25 -10.49
N MET A 378 26.40 -1.62 -10.64
CA MET A 378 25.99 -2.70 -11.53
C MET A 378 26.29 -2.38 -13.00
N GLU A 379 26.04 -1.15 -13.41
CA GLU A 379 26.38 -0.67 -14.76
C GLU A 379 27.88 -0.74 -15.04
N ALA A 380 28.72 -0.29 -14.09
CA ALA A 380 30.18 -0.38 -14.21
C ALA A 380 30.65 -1.84 -14.33
N ALA A 381 30.02 -2.77 -13.60
CA ALA A 381 30.30 -4.20 -13.74
C ALA A 381 29.87 -4.73 -15.11
N MET A 382 28.70 -4.35 -15.61
CA MET A 382 28.23 -4.72 -16.96
C MET A 382 29.20 -4.21 -18.05
N GLN A 383 29.65 -2.97 -17.92
CA GLN A 383 30.65 -2.39 -18.87
C GLN A 383 31.96 -3.17 -18.86
N ALA A 384 32.43 -3.56 -17.66
CA ALA A 384 33.66 -4.37 -17.53
C ALA A 384 33.51 -5.77 -18.15
N GLU A 385 32.31 -6.36 -18.09
CA GLU A 385 31.96 -7.66 -18.67
C GLU A 385 31.56 -7.55 -20.15
N GLY A 386 31.38 -6.36 -20.70
CA GLY A 386 30.89 -6.12 -22.07
C GLY A 386 29.43 -6.52 -22.26
N ALA A 387 28.68 -6.67 -21.17
CA ALA A 387 27.26 -7.00 -21.16
C ALA A 387 26.41 -5.77 -21.48
N LYS A 388 25.30 -5.96 -22.23
CA LYS A 388 24.33 -4.91 -22.55
C LYS A 388 23.00 -5.10 -21.84
N GLU A 389 22.86 -6.16 -21.07
CA GLU A 389 21.63 -6.51 -20.37
C GLU A 389 21.92 -6.71 -18.88
N LEU A 390 21.15 -6.04 -18.00
CA LEU A 390 21.19 -6.23 -16.56
C LEU A 390 20.47 -7.55 -16.21
N LYS A 391 21.14 -8.41 -15.43
CA LYS A 391 20.57 -9.69 -14.99
C LYS A 391 19.29 -9.46 -14.16
N GLY A 392 18.27 -10.28 -14.38
CA GLY A 392 17.00 -10.18 -13.68
C GLY A 392 17.11 -10.28 -12.16
N ALA A 393 18.04 -11.10 -11.64
CA ALA A 393 18.34 -11.21 -10.21
C ALA A 393 18.89 -9.92 -9.60
N ASP A 394 19.71 -9.16 -10.34
CA ASP A 394 20.25 -7.88 -9.89
C ASP A 394 19.18 -6.79 -9.91
N ALA A 395 18.34 -6.76 -10.96
CA ALA A 395 17.15 -5.89 -11.00
C ALA A 395 16.17 -6.23 -9.88
N PHE A 396 15.98 -7.51 -9.56
CA PHE A 396 15.16 -7.94 -8.44
C PHE A 396 15.73 -7.49 -7.08
N LYS A 397 17.04 -7.53 -6.90
CA LYS A 397 17.71 -7.03 -5.70
C LYS A 397 17.50 -5.52 -5.51
N LEU A 398 17.56 -4.73 -6.58
CA LEU A 398 17.22 -3.30 -6.56
C LEU A 398 15.77 -3.08 -6.10
N TYR A 399 14.85 -3.88 -6.62
CA TYR A 399 13.43 -3.80 -6.28
C TYR A 399 13.13 -4.23 -4.84
N ASP A 400 13.59 -5.41 -4.43
CA ASP A 400 13.24 -6.05 -3.16
C ASP A 400 13.97 -5.42 -1.96
N THR A 401 15.27 -5.16 -2.10
CA THR A 401 16.12 -4.68 -1.01
C THR A 401 16.11 -3.16 -0.88
N TYR A 402 16.14 -2.47 -2.01
CA TYR A 402 16.28 -1.00 -2.03
C TYR A 402 14.95 -0.29 -2.37
N GLY A 403 13.88 -1.04 -2.67
CA GLY A 403 12.59 -0.47 -3.04
C GLY A 403 12.64 0.35 -4.33
N PHE A 404 13.61 0.06 -5.22
CA PHE A 404 13.82 0.76 -6.48
C PHE A 404 12.98 0.09 -7.57
N PRO A 405 11.95 0.72 -8.14
CA PRO A 405 11.03 0.08 -9.07
C PRO A 405 11.73 -0.45 -10.33
N LEU A 406 11.31 -1.62 -10.82
CA LEU A 406 11.85 -2.22 -12.05
C LEU A 406 11.74 -1.26 -13.23
N ASP A 407 10.58 -0.63 -13.42
CA ASP A 407 10.33 0.31 -14.51
C ASP A 407 11.31 1.48 -14.50
N LEU A 408 11.65 1.97 -13.31
CA LEU A 408 12.63 3.03 -13.14
C LEU A 408 14.04 2.55 -13.47
N THR A 409 14.38 1.29 -13.12
CA THR A 409 15.64 0.65 -13.51
C THR A 409 15.72 0.53 -15.02
N MET A 410 14.64 0.06 -15.68
CA MET A 410 14.55 -0.07 -17.13
C MET A 410 14.72 1.28 -17.82
N GLU A 411 13.98 2.31 -17.39
CA GLU A 411 14.04 3.67 -17.95
C GLU A 411 15.46 4.25 -17.89
N ILE A 412 16.15 4.14 -16.72
CA ILE A 412 17.51 4.65 -16.56
C ILE A 412 18.52 3.91 -17.45
N LEU A 413 18.37 2.59 -17.56
CA LEU A 413 19.26 1.77 -18.39
C LEU A 413 19.01 1.99 -19.88
N GLU A 414 17.75 2.13 -20.29
CA GLU A 414 17.37 2.41 -21.68
C GLU A 414 17.91 3.77 -22.17
N GLU A 415 17.85 4.82 -21.33
CA GLU A 415 18.48 6.12 -21.60
C GLU A 415 19.99 6.01 -21.93
N LYS A 416 20.64 4.96 -21.42
CA LYS A 416 22.08 4.67 -21.61
C LYS A 416 22.35 3.56 -22.64
N GLY A 417 21.30 3.02 -23.28
CA GLY A 417 21.39 1.98 -24.31
C GLY A 417 21.59 0.55 -23.78
N TYR A 418 21.16 0.28 -22.54
CA TYR A 418 21.14 -1.04 -21.91
C TYR A 418 19.71 -1.58 -21.79
N THR A 419 19.59 -2.89 -21.62
CA THR A 419 18.30 -3.59 -21.37
C THR A 419 18.32 -4.31 -20.02
N VAL A 420 17.17 -4.85 -19.62
CA VAL A 420 17.00 -5.63 -18.38
C VAL A 420 16.38 -6.99 -18.72
N ASP A 421 16.92 -8.07 -18.16
CA ASP A 421 16.33 -9.41 -18.20
C ASP A 421 15.06 -9.48 -17.36
N GLN A 422 13.93 -9.13 -17.99
CA GLN A 422 12.62 -9.10 -17.35
C GLN A 422 12.15 -10.50 -16.96
N ALA A 423 12.46 -11.52 -17.78
CA ALA A 423 12.08 -12.90 -17.50
C ALA A 423 12.78 -13.43 -16.22
N GLY A 424 14.06 -13.12 -16.04
CA GLY A 424 14.81 -13.44 -14.83
C GLY A 424 14.30 -12.69 -13.60
N PHE A 425 13.87 -11.43 -13.76
CA PHE A 425 13.22 -10.66 -12.69
C PHE A 425 11.90 -11.30 -12.26
N ASP A 426 11.04 -11.67 -13.21
CA ASP A 426 9.74 -12.31 -12.95
C ASP A 426 9.91 -13.67 -12.27
N ALA A 427 10.93 -14.44 -12.66
CA ALA A 427 11.29 -15.69 -12.01
C ALA A 427 11.70 -15.48 -10.54
N ALA A 428 12.55 -14.49 -10.25
CA ALA A 428 12.96 -14.14 -8.89
C ALA A 428 11.78 -13.63 -8.03
N MET A 429 10.89 -12.85 -8.63
CA MET A 429 9.65 -12.38 -7.99
C MET A 429 8.72 -13.55 -7.65
N LYS A 430 8.59 -14.52 -8.54
CA LYS A 430 7.78 -15.72 -8.31
C LYS A 430 8.35 -16.55 -7.17
N GLU A 431 9.65 -16.77 -7.13
CA GLU A 431 10.33 -17.50 -6.06
C GLU A 431 10.14 -16.82 -4.70
N GLN A 432 10.22 -15.48 -4.63
CA GLN A 432 9.95 -14.73 -3.40
C GLN A 432 8.51 -14.91 -2.95
N LYS A 433 7.53 -14.80 -3.89
CA LYS A 433 6.11 -15.04 -3.58
C LYS A 433 5.84 -16.46 -3.08
N GLU A 434 6.53 -17.45 -3.63
CA GLU A 434 6.43 -18.85 -3.19
C GLU A 434 7.04 -19.04 -1.80
N ARG A 435 8.21 -18.44 -1.51
CA ARG A 435 8.81 -18.42 -0.17
C ARG A 435 7.92 -17.71 0.86
N ALA A 436 7.32 -16.58 0.51
CA ALA A 436 6.37 -15.86 1.37
C ALA A 436 5.06 -16.64 1.58
N ARG A 437 4.60 -17.41 0.58
CA ARG A 437 3.45 -18.34 0.71
C ARG A 437 3.79 -19.55 1.57
N GLY A 438 4.98 -20.11 1.45
CA GLY A 438 5.45 -21.22 2.30
C GLY A 438 5.62 -20.85 3.78
N ALA A 439 5.93 -19.58 4.07
CA ALA A 439 6.00 -19.05 5.43
C ALA A 439 4.62 -18.71 6.03
N ARG A 440 3.59 -18.48 5.21
CA ARG A 440 2.19 -18.46 5.62
C ARG A 440 1.66 -19.86 5.41
N LYS A 441 1.47 -20.63 6.50
CA LYS A 441 0.74 -21.93 6.45
C LYS A 441 -0.46 -21.77 5.52
N GLN A 442 -0.51 -22.63 4.51
CA GLN A 442 -1.50 -22.65 3.44
C GLN A 442 -2.91 -22.38 3.95
N VAL A 443 -3.47 -21.23 3.55
CA VAL A 443 -4.89 -21.19 3.27
C VAL A 443 -5.02 -21.90 1.92
N ARG A 444 -5.50 -23.13 1.92
CA ARG A 444 -5.87 -23.86 0.70
C ARG A 444 -6.80 -22.95 -0.12
N LEU A 445 -6.29 -22.38 -1.21
CA LEU A 445 -7.12 -21.86 -2.26
C LEU A 445 -7.80 -23.07 -2.89
N LEU A 446 -9.08 -23.23 -2.58
CA LEU A 446 -10.01 -24.21 -3.14
C LEU A 446 -9.80 -24.31 -4.66
N GLY A 447 -9.23 -25.42 -5.09
CA GLY A 447 -9.41 -25.92 -6.45
C GLY A 447 -10.88 -26.25 -6.68
N ASN A 448 -11.28 -26.41 -7.93
CA ASN A 448 -12.64 -26.62 -8.45
C ASN A 448 -13.41 -27.87 -7.95
N GLU A 449 -13.17 -28.36 -6.73
CA GLU A 449 -13.94 -29.43 -6.12
C GLU A 449 -15.09 -28.84 -5.31
N LYS A 450 -16.30 -29.26 -5.63
CA LYS A 450 -17.51 -28.86 -4.88
C LYS A 450 -17.36 -29.32 -3.43
N THR A 451 -17.49 -28.39 -2.51
CA THR A 451 -17.53 -28.73 -1.07
C THR A 451 -18.71 -29.65 -0.76
N VAL A 452 -18.64 -30.43 0.32
CA VAL A 452 -19.77 -31.26 0.78
C VAL A 452 -21.05 -30.45 0.96
N TYR A 453 -20.96 -29.18 1.28
CA TYR A 453 -22.09 -28.27 1.47
C TYR A 453 -22.78 -27.86 0.16
N GLU A 454 -22.06 -27.86 -0.96
CA GLU A 454 -22.62 -27.61 -2.31
C GLU A 454 -23.33 -28.82 -2.88
N GLN A 455 -23.08 -30.01 -2.32
CA GLN A 455 -23.78 -31.25 -2.65
C GLN A 455 -25.11 -31.38 -1.89
N MET A 456 -25.30 -30.62 -0.81
CA MET A 456 -26.55 -30.61 -0.05
C MET A 456 -27.67 -29.89 -0.80
N ASP A 457 -28.91 -30.28 -0.52
CA ASP A 457 -30.12 -29.69 -1.11
C ASP A 457 -30.10 -28.15 -1.00
N ALA A 458 -30.08 -27.48 -2.15
CA ALA A 458 -30.03 -26.02 -2.26
C ALA A 458 -31.28 -25.31 -1.68
N THR A 459 -32.39 -26.01 -1.52
CA THR A 459 -33.62 -25.46 -0.94
C THR A 459 -33.63 -25.42 0.57
N LYS A 460 -32.73 -26.18 1.23
CA LYS A 460 -32.58 -26.26 2.66
C LYS A 460 -31.66 -25.14 3.14
N ASN A 461 -32.20 -24.11 3.79
CA ASN A 461 -31.49 -22.93 4.28
C ASN A 461 -31.67 -22.77 5.79
N SER A 462 -30.72 -22.10 6.43
CA SER A 462 -30.75 -21.76 7.84
C SER A 462 -31.24 -20.32 8.03
N LYS A 463 -32.14 -20.09 8.98
CA LYS A 463 -32.50 -18.74 9.41
C LYS A 463 -31.81 -18.40 10.72
N PHE A 464 -31.01 -17.33 10.73
CA PHE A 464 -30.41 -16.84 11.97
C PHE A 464 -31.44 -16.10 12.83
N ILE A 465 -31.57 -16.53 14.09
CA ILE A 465 -32.50 -15.96 15.09
C ILE A 465 -31.78 -15.51 16.36
N GLY A 466 -30.46 -15.47 16.35
CA GLY A 466 -29.61 -15.27 17.54
C GLY A 466 -29.35 -13.81 17.90
N TYR A 467 -30.08 -12.84 17.33
CA TYR A 467 -30.01 -11.45 17.82
C TYR A 467 -30.63 -11.27 19.19
N ASP A 468 -31.74 -11.98 19.44
CA ASP A 468 -32.59 -11.78 20.64
C ASP A 468 -32.59 -12.97 21.60
N ARG A 469 -32.04 -14.12 21.16
CA ARG A 469 -32.06 -15.36 21.96
C ARG A 469 -30.78 -16.18 21.78
N LEU A 470 -30.39 -16.89 22.81
CA LEU A 470 -29.19 -17.75 22.83
C LEU A 470 -29.55 -19.25 22.83
N GLU A 471 -30.82 -19.58 22.98
CA GLU A 471 -31.34 -20.94 22.95
C GLU A 471 -32.55 -21.06 22.03
N SER A 472 -32.68 -22.16 21.33
CA SER A 472 -33.86 -22.46 20.49
C SER A 472 -33.96 -23.96 20.20
N GLU A 473 -35.21 -24.44 20.13
CA GLU A 473 -35.47 -25.71 19.44
C GLU A 473 -35.43 -25.48 17.91
N ALA A 474 -34.79 -26.38 17.16
CA ALA A 474 -34.75 -26.35 15.72
C ALA A 474 -34.66 -27.77 15.13
N LYS A 475 -35.03 -27.92 13.86
CA LYS A 475 -34.95 -29.18 13.15
C LYS A 475 -33.60 -29.29 12.44
N ILE A 476 -32.94 -30.42 12.61
CA ILE A 476 -31.77 -30.76 11.81
C ILE A 476 -32.23 -31.05 10.38
N ILE A 477 -31.67 -30.34 9.39
CA ILE A 477 -32.08 -30.43 7.98
C ILE A 477 -31.01 -31.05 7.08
N ALA A 478 -29.75 -31.05 7.54
CA ALA A 478 -28.65 -31.75 6.88
C ALA A 478 -27.49 -31.96 7.83
N MET A 479 -26.69 -33.00 7.60
CA MET A 479 -25.48 -33.28 8.33
C MET A 479 -24.38 -33.76 7.38
N ALA A 480 -23.12 -33.56 7.81
CA ALA A 480 -21.94 -34.12 7.15
C ALA A 480 -20.94 -34.64 8.18
N GLN A 481 -20.22 -35.69 7.86
CA GLN A 481 -18.97 -36.04 8.53
C GLN A 481 -17.89 -35.15 7.93
N VAL A 482 -17.13 -34.45 8.75
CA VAL A 482 -16.04 -33.56 8.33
C VAL A 482 -14.78 -33.86 9.10
N TYR A 483 -13.65 -33.61 8.48
CA TYR A 483 -12.32 -33.80 9.06
C TYR A 483 -11.58 -32.47 9.17
N THR A 484 -10.63 -32.39 10.08
CA THR A 484 -9.73 -31.24 10.20
C THR A 484 -8.72 -31.23 9.05
N ASP A 485 -8.15 -30.06 8.75
CA ASP A 485 -7.08 -29.96 7.75
C ASP A 485 -5.87 -30.83 8.12
N GLU A 486 -5.56 -30.97 9.43
CA GLU A 486 -4.47 -31.78 9.94
C GLU A 486 -4.76 -33.30 9.72
N GLU A 487 -6.00 -33.75 9.91
CA GLU A 487 -6.41 -35.13 9.61
C GLU A 487 -6.30 -35.41 8.11
N LYS A 488 -6.76 -34.51 7.26
CA LYS A 488 -6.68 -34.64 5.80
C LYS A 488 -5.24 -34.56 5.27
N ASP A 489 -4.36 -33.76 5.94
CA ASP A 489 -2.94 -33.68 5.59
C ASP A 489 -2.17 -34.95 5.96
N ASN A 490 -2.65 -35.72 6.95
CA ASN A 490 -2.07 -36.97 7.37
C ASN A 490 -2.62 -38.19 6.60
N ASP A 491 -3.83 -38.08 6.04
CA ASP A 491 -4.48 -39.15 5.27
C ASP A 491 -5.31 -38.53 4.12
N ASP A 492 -4.74 -38.56 2.93
CA ASP A 492 -5.34 -38.04 1.69
C ASP A 492 -6.64 -38.77 1.27
N SER A 493 -6.98 -39.93 1.92
CA SER A 493 -8.20 -40.67 1.66
C SER A 493 -9.42 -40.14 2.41
N LEU A 494 -9.23 -39.22 3.37
CA LEU A 494 -10.31 -38.65 4.16
C LEU A 494 -11.02 -37.51 3.41
N GLU A 495 -12.27 -37.74 3.05
CA GLU A 495 -13.14 -36.78 2.39
C GLU A 495 -14.36 -36.45 3.26
N ASP A 496 -14.79 -35.18 3.23
CA ASP A 496 -16.04 -34.76 3.86
C ASP A 496 -17.22 -35.38 3.09
N THR A 497 -18.13 -36.05 3.82
CA THR A 497 -19.26 -36.78 3.21
C THR A 497 -20.58 -36.42 3.88
N ILE A 498 -21.69 -36.41 3.12
CA ILE A 498 -23.03 -36.26 3.69
C ILE A 498 -23.31 -37.45 4.61
N ALA A 499 -23.82 -37.17 5.82
CA ALA A 499 -24.09 -38.17 6.82
C ALA A 499 -25.57 -38.13 7.27
N GLU A 500 -26.20 -39.27 7.42
CA GLU A 500 -27.51 -39.40 8.04
C GLU A 500 -27.46 -39.57 9.57
N VAL A 501 -26.31 -40.01 10.06
CA VAL A 501 -26.05 -40.25 11.49
C VAL A 501 -24.63 -39.86 11.83
N LEU A 502 -24.44 -39.18 12.96
CA LEU A 502 -23.16 -38.93 13.61
C LEU A 502 -23.17 -39.62 14.96
N THR A 503 -22.13 -40.37 15.30
CA THR A 503 -22.01 -41.16 16.56
C THR A 503 -20.90 -40.62 17.46
N ASP A 504 -20.87 -41.09 18.69
CA ASP A 504 -19.92 -40.70 19.73
C ASP A 504 -18.46 -40.70 19.23
N GLY A 505 -17.75 -39.60 19.45
CA GLY A 505 -16.40 -39.34 18.98
C GLY A 505 -16.30 -38.85 17.52
N MET A 506 -17.38 -38.90 16.71
CA MET A 506 -17.33 -38.45 15.33
C MET A 506 -17.35 -36.90 15.26
N ARG A 507 -16.48 -36.35 14.42
CA ARG A 507 -16.52 -34.94 14.00
C ARG A 507 -17.51 -34.78 12.87
N GLY A 508 -18.30 -33.71 12.92
CA GLY A 508 -19.31 -33.47 11.89
C GLY A 508 -19.69 -31.99 11.78
N ALA A 509 -20.53 -31.72 10.81
CA ALA A 509 -21.23 -30.45 10.62
C ALA A 509 -22.74 -30.69 10.67
N ILE A 510 -23.46 -29.94 11.48
CA ILE A 510 -24.92 -29.98 11.63
C ILE A 510 -25.49 -28.69 11.08
N ILE A 511 -26.51 -28.79 10.21
CA ILE A 511 -27.25 -27.66 9.65
C ILE A 511 -28.70 -27.77 10.13
N THR A 512 -29.26 -26.66 10.66
CA THR A 512 -30.62 -26.58 11.17
C THR A 512 -31.44 -25.56 10.38
N ASP A 513 -32.77 -25.69 10.39
CA ASP A 513 -33.70 -24.75 9.73
C ASP A 513 -33.68 -23.35 10.36
N GLU A 514 -33.60 -23.26 11.69
CA GLU A 514 -33.33 -22.02 12.45
C GLU A 514 -32.15 -22.22 13.39
N THR A 515 -31.39 -21.13 13.64
CA THR A 515 -30.26 -21.22 14.61
C THR A 515 -30.04 -19.92 15.37
N PRO A 516 -29.77 -20.00 16.71
CA PRO A 516 -29.30 -18.86 17.48
C PRO A 516 -27.77 -18.64 17.35
N PHE A 517 -27.04 -19.56 16.71
CA PHE A 517 -25.60 -19.47 16.52
C PHE A 517 -25.25 -18.53 15.38
N TYR A 518 -24.44 -17.52 15.64
CA TYR A 518 -23.89 -16.63 14.64
C TYR A 518 -22.81 -17.38 13.84
N GLY A 519 -22.94 -17.39 12.53
CA GLY A 519 -21.90 -17.88 11.62
C GLY A 519 -20.82 -16.84 11.38
N THR A 520 -19.57 -17.22 11.26
CA THR A 520 -18.44 -16.32 10.99
C THR A 520 -18.72 -15.44 9.78
N MET A 521 -18.77 -14.12 9.97
CA MET A 521 -19.03 -13.13 8.93
C MET A 521 -18.65 -11.73 9.42
N GLY A 522 -18.25 -10.82 8.48
CA GLY A 522 -18.01 -9.40 8.79
C GLY A 522 -16.93 -9.14 9.84
N GLY A 523 -15.98 -10.07 10.00
CA GLY A 523 -14.90 -9.98 11.00
C GLY A 523 -15.26 -10.58 12.37
N GLN A 524 -16.55 -10.81 12.68
CA GLN A 524 -16.94 -11.51 13.91
C GLN A 524 -16.84 -13.01 13.72
N ILE A 525 -16.18 -13.71 14.67
CA ILE A 525 -16.11 -15.19 14.65
C ILE A 525 -17.47 -15.81 14.97
N GLY A 526 -17.65 -17.03 14.50
CA GLY A 526 -18.84 -17.84 14.80
C GLY A 526 -18.90 -18.30 16.25
N ASP A 527 -20.11 -18.53 16.70
CA ASP A 527 -20.37 -19.00 18.07
C ASP A 527 -19.93 -20.43 18.31
N LYS A 528 -19.70 -20.71 19.58
CA LYS A 528 -19.54 -22.05 20.18
C LYS A 528 -20.73 -22.37 21.07
N GLY A 529 -20.91 -23.64 21.37
CA GLY A 529 -21.97 -24.06 22.28
C GLY A 529 -22.28 -25.54 22.18
N VAL A 530 -23.55 -25.91 22.39
CA VAL A 530 -23.97 -27.30 22.44
C VAL A 530 -25.27 -27.48 21.67
N ILE A 531 -25.41 -28.59 20.95
CA ILE A 531 -26.64 -29.06 20.32
C ILE A 531 -27.02 -30.39 21.01
N GLU A 532 -28.22 -30.46 21.56
CA GLU A 532 -28.72 -31.62 22.28
C GLU A 532 -29.96 -32.20 21.57
N THR A 533 -29.96 -33.50 21.33
CA THR A 533 -31.15 -34.23 20.85
C THR A 533 -31.54 -35.30 21.90
N ALA A 534 -32.65 -35.97 21.68
CA ALA A 534 -33.00 -37.12 22.55
C ALA A 534 -31.98 -38.25 22.50
N GLY A 535 -31.23 -38.37 21.41
CA GLY A 535 -30.25 -39.43 21.16
C GLY A 535 -28.82 -39.09 21.52
N GLY A 536 -28.46 -37.80 21.59
CA GLY A 536 -27.05 -37.42 21.76
C GLY A 536 -26.78 -35.95 22.05
N THR A 537 -25.48 -35.67 22.30
CA THR A 537 -24.96 -34.33 22.56
C THR A 537 -23.81 -34.04 21.63
N PHE A 538 -23.88 -32.89 20.95
CA PHE A 538 -22.85 -32.39 20.05
C PHE A 538 -22.28 -31.04 20.56
N VAL A 539 -20.96 -30.98 20.69
CA VAL A 539 -20.27 -29.77 21.11
C VAL A 539 -19.86 -29.02 19.88
N VAL A 540 -20.39 -27.81 19.72
CA VAL A 540 -20.08 -26.90 18.62
C VAL A 540 -18.79 -26.15 18.94
N GLU A 541 -17.77 -26.37 18.14
CA GLU A 541 -16.48 -25.71 18.26
C GLU A 541 -16.36 -24.47 17.37
N LYS A 542 -17.11 -24.46 16.26
CA LYS A 542 -17.09 -23.44 15.23
C LYS A 542 -18.43 -23.36 14.51
N THR A 543 -18.85 -22.16 14.15
CA THR A 543 -20.06 -21.94 13.33
C THR A 543 -19.69 -21.10 12.11
N GLU A 544 -20.03 -21.55 10.91
CA GLU A 544 -19.66 -20.89 9.64
C GLU A 544 -20.86 -20.76 8.69
N HIS A 545 -20.83 -19.68 7.89
CA HIS A 545 -21.64 -19.61 6.68
C HIS A 545 -21.01 -20.48 5.61
N VAL A 546 -21.82 -21.34 5.02
CA VAL A 546 -21.41 -22.25 3.94
C VAL A 546 -22.28 -22.05 2.70
N ALA A 547 -22.11 -22.86 1.67
CA ALA A 547 -22.77 -22.70 0.37
C ALA A 547 -24.30 -22.43 0.49
N GLY A 548 -24.77 -21.43 -0.20
CA GLY A 548 -26.14 -20.92 -0.08
C GLY A 548 -26.34 -20.11 1.21
N SER A 549 -27.55 -20.14 1.78
CA SER A 549 -27.86 -19.52 3.07
C SER A 549 -27.82 -20.53 4.22
N LYS A 550 -26.87 -21.46 4.21
CA LYS A 550 -26.72 -22.48 5.24
C LYS A 550 -25.74 -22.03 6.31
N ILE A 551 -26.04 -22.33 7.57
CA ILE A 551 -25.14 -22.11 8.71
C ILE A 551 -24.75 -23.47 9.26
N ALA A 552 -23.46 -23.83 9.14
CA ALA A 552 -22.92 -25.10 9.59
C ALA A 552 -22.36 -24.98 11.04
N HIS A 553 -22.86 -25.81 11.94
CA HIS A 553 -22.35 -26.00 13.29
C HIS A 553 -21.34 -27.13 13.23
N ILE A 554 -20.05 -26.81 13.31
CA ILE A 554 -18.93 -27.77 13.18
C ILE A 554 -18.41 -28.13 14.56
N GLY A 555 -18.25 -29.43 14.84
CA GLY A 555 -17.82 -29.91 16.14
C GLY A 555 -17.79 -31.43 16.26
N VAL A 556 -18.02 -31.95 17.46
CA VAL A 556 -17.87 -33.36 17.78
C VAL A 556 -19.06 -33.89 18.58
N VAL A 557 -19.55 -35.08 18.28
CA VAL A 557 -20.51 -35.80 19.12
C VAL A 557 -19.77 -36.29 20.35
N THR A 558 -20.16 -35.82 21.51
CA THR A 558 -19.51 -36.17 22.79
C THR A 558 -20.28 -37.22 23.60
N LYS A 559 -21.50 -37.52 23.15
CA LYS A 559 -22.34 -38.55 23.79
C LYS A 559 -23.43 -39.04 22.84
N GLY A 560 -23.57 -40.34 22.69
CA GLY A 560 -24.67 -40.98 21.96
C GLY A 560 -24.63 -40.83 20.45
N MET A 561 -25.74 -40.55 19.81
CA MET A 561 -25.81 -40.36 18.36
C MET A 561 -26.84 -39.29 17.99
N ILE A 562 -26.62 -38.63 16.87
CA ILE A 562 -27.50 -37.62 16.30
C ILE A 562 -27.89 -38.05 14.88
N ARG A 563 -29.16 -37.84 14.48
CA ARG A 563 -29.68 -38.20 13.17
C ARG A 563 -30.27 -37.02 12.41
N ASP A 564 -30.17 -37.07 11.09
CA ASP A 564 -30.86 -36.09 10.22
C ASP A 564 -32.37 -36.13 10.47
N GLY A 565 -33.01 -34.98 10.45
CA GLY A 565 -34.43 -34.84 10.69
C GLY A 565 -34.88 -34.81 12.16
N GLU A 566 -33.96 -35.00 13.14
CA GLU A 566 -34.28 -34.87 14.57
C GLU A 566 -34.52 -33.39 14.97
N THR A 567 -35.33 -33.20 15.99
CA THR A 567 -35.45 -31.92 16.71
C THR A 567 -34.32 -31.83 17.73
N ALA A 568 -33.62 -30.72 17.74
CA ALA A 568 -32.53 -30.45 18.63
C ALA A 568 -32.72 -29.17 19.42
N MET A 569 -32.27 -29.14 20.67
CA MET A 569 -32.12 -27.94 21.45
C MET A 569 -30.69 -27.35 21.21
N LEU A 570 -30.65 -26.16 20.62
CA LEU A 570 -29.44 -25.42 20.35
C LEU A 570 -29.16 -24.43 21.49
N LYS A 571 -27.94 -24.46 22.05
CA LYS A 571 -27.54 -23.58 23.17
C LYS A 571 -26.19 -22.92 22.87
N VAL A 572 -26.20 -21.62 22.65
CA VAL A 572 -24.99 -20.83 22.43
C VAL A 572 -24.26 -20.64 23.77
N ASP A 573 -22.93 -20.67 23.76
CA ASP A 573 -22.10 -20.23 24.89
C ASP A 573 -22.31 -18.75 25.18
N ALA A 574 -23.16 -18.46 26.13
CA ALA A 574 -23.57 -17.10 26.51
C ALA A 574 -22.38 -16.22 26.93
N LYS A 575 -21.37 -16.82 27.59
CA LYS A 575 -20.20 -16.07 28.04
C LYS A 575 -19.32 -15.63 26.88
N ASN A 576 -19.04 -16.53 25.94
CA ASN A 576 -18.27 -16.22 24.74
C ASN A 576 -19.01 -15.21 23.86
N ARG A 577 -20.32 -15.41 23.63
CA ARG A 577 -21.15 -14.48 22.86
C ARG A 577 -21.14 -13.06 23.48
N THR A 578 -21.32 -12.95 24.78
CA THR A 578 -21.31 -11.65 25.46
C THR A 578 -19.98 -10.93 25.27
N ARG A 579 -18.85 -11.63 25.44
CA ARG A 579 -17.50 -11.05 25.20
C ARG A 579 -17.29 -10.63 23.76
N THR A 580 -17.71 -11.46 22.80
CA THR A 580 -17.65 -11.14 21.39
C THR A 580 -18.49 -9.89 21.06
N CYS A 581 -19.72 -9.77 21.61
CA CYS A 581 -20.57 -8.60 21.48
C CYS A 581 -19.92 -7.33 22.07
N GLN A 582 -19.23 -7.45 23.22
CA GLN A 582 -18.47 -6.35 23.83
C GLN A 582 -17.35 -5.87 22.89
N ASN A 583 -16.54 -6.79 22.37
CA ASN A 583 -15.44 -6.49 21.46
C ASN A 583 -15.96 -5.91 20.13
N HIS A 584 -17.04 -6.46 19.57
CA HIS A 584 -17.61 -5.96 18.33
C HIS A 584 -18.20 -4.57 18.48
N SER A 585 -18.94 -4.33 19.55
CA SER A 585 -19.51 -3.00 19.81
C SER A 585 -18.44 -1.95 20.11
N ALA A 586 -17.38 -2.33 20.83
CA ALA A 586 -16.24 -1.45 21.06
C ALA A 586 -15.50 -1.09 19.76
N THR A 587 -15.52 -1.98 18.75
CA THR A 587 -14.90 -1.71 17.44
C THR A 587 -15.59 -0.55 16.71
N HIS A 588 -16.92 -0.45 16.79
CA HIS A 588 -17.66 0.68 16.22
C HIS A 588 -17.32 2.00 16.92
N LEU A 589 -17.25 1.99 18.25
CA LEU A 589 -16.81 3.17 19.01
C LEU A 589 -15.36 3.55 18.66
N LEU A 590 -14.48 2.56 18.51
CA LEU A 590 -13.09 2.73 18.13
C LEU A 590 -12.95 3.36 16.74
N GLN A 591 -13.68 2.84 15.74
CA GLN A 591 -13.69 3.39 14.39
C GLN A 591 -14.09 4.86 14.38
N LYS A 592 -15.16 5.20 15.08
CA LYS A 592 -15.61 6.59 15.16
C LYS A 592 -14.61 7.48 15.90
N ALA A 593 -14.05 7.03 17.02
CA ALA A 593 -13.04 7.77 17.77
C ALA A 593 -11.76 8.00 16.96
N LEU A 594 -11.32 7.00 16.19
CA LEU A 594 -10.19 7.17 15.28
C LEU A 594 -10.46 8.23 14.21
N ARG A 595 -11.66 8.25 13.63
CA ARG A 595 -12.03 9.30 12.67
C ARG A 595 -12.08 10.69 13.31
N ASP A 596 -12.54 10.79 14.55
CA ASP A 596 -12.62 12.07 15.28
C ASP A 596 -11.22 12.62 15.63
N VAL A 597 -10.24 11.74 15.90
CA VAL A 597 -8.89 12.13 16.30
C VAL A 597 -7.96 12.31 15.09
N LEU A 598 -8.02 11.39 14.12
CA LEU A 598 -7.09 11.33 13.00
C LEU A 598 -7.64 11.94 11.70
N GLY A 599 -8.98 12.05 11.58
CA GLY A 599 -9.64 12.61 10.40
C GLY A 599 -10.48 11.61 9.61
N SER A 600 -11.27 12.15 8.66
CA SER A 600 -12.25 11.41 7.85
C SER A 600 -11.64 10.34 6.92
N HIS A 601 -10.33 10.37 6.67
CA HIS A 601 -9.61 9.39 5.85
C HIS A 601 -9.49 8.01 6.50
N VAL A 602 -9.77 7.90 7.79
CA VAL A 602 -9.78 6.62 8.50
C VAL A 602 -10.94 5.77 7.99
N GLU A 603 -10.61 4.67 7.32
CA GLU A 603 -11.54 3.68 6.78
C GLU A 603 -11.11 2.30 7.23
N GLN A 604 -12.08 1.45 7.54
CA GLN A 604 -11.80 0.04 7.85
C GLN A 604 -11.19 -0.67 6.63
N LYS A 605 -10.06 -1.34 6.84
CA LYS A 605 -9.40 -2.22 5.87
C LYS A 605 -9.48 -3.70 6.26
N GLY A 606 -9.86 -3.97 7.50
CA GLY A 606 -10.10 -5.28 8.04
C GLY A 606 -10.55 -5.20 9.50
N SER A 607 -11.26 -6.21 9.97
CA SER A 607 -11.63 -6.32 11.37
C SER A 607 -11.68 -7.79 11.81
N TYR A 608 -11.55 -8.03 13.10
CA TYR A 608 -11.66 -9.36 13.69
C TYR A 608 -12.07 -9.25 15.15
N GLN A 609 -13.16 -9.92 15.54
CA GLN A 609 -13.69 -9.89 16.90
C GLN A 609 -13.92 -11.33 17.39
N ASP A 610 -13.26 -11.66 18.49
CA ASP A 610 -13.43 -12.91 19.25
C ASP A 610 -13.74 -12.59 20.73
N PRO A 611 -13.95 -13.60 21.63
CA PRO A 611 -14.19 -13.38 23.04
C PRO A 611 -13.00 -12.77 23.81
N GLU A 612 -11.80 -12.77 23.24
CA GLU A 612 -10.56 -12.37 23.90
C GLU A 612 -10.16 -10.95 23.54
N ARG A 613 -10.34 -10.58 22.27
CA ARG A 613 -9.90 -9.28 21.74
C ARG A 613 -10.70 -8.79 20.54
N THR A 614 -10.50 -7.54 20.20
CA THR A 614 -10.81 -6.96 18.90
C THR A 614 -9.55 -6.54 18.19
N ARG A 615 -9.53 -6.72 16.87
CA ARG A 615 -8.50 -6.23 15.96
C ARG A 615 -9.16 -5.38 14.91
N PHE A 616 -8.62 -4.19 14.70
CA PHE A 616 -9.12 -3.22 13.74
C PHE A 616 -7.99 -2.73 12.84
N ASP A 617 -8.09 -2.98 11.55
CA ASP A 617 -7.15 -2.53 10.53
C ASP A 617 -7.76 -1.34 9.79
N PHE A 618 -7.04 -0.23 9.72
CA PHE A 618 -7.56 1.02 9.17
C PHE A 618 -6.54 1.77 8.33
N SER A 619 -7.03 2.60 7.39
CA SER A 619 -6.18 3.46 6.57
C SER A 619 -5.62 4.61 7.41
N HIS A 620 -4.30 4.64 7.58
CA HIS A 620 -3.55 5.76 8.15
C HIS A 620 -2.08 5.68 7.75
N PHE A 621 -1.47 6.83 7.50
CA PHE A 621 -0.18 6.92 6.81
C PHE A 621 1.04 6.86 7.73
N GLN A 622 0.89 7.04 9.05
CA GLN A 622 1.98 7.05 10.02
C GLN A 622 1.63 6.26 11.30
N ALA A 623 2.62 6.00 12.16
CA ALA A 623 2.36 5.48 13.49
C ALA A 623 1.59 6.52 14.31
N MET A 624 0.60 6.06 15.09
CA MET A 624 -0.09 6.94 16.03
C MET A 624 0.85 7.33 17.17
N THR A 625 0.73 8.59 17.59
CA THR A 625 1.46 9.05 18.77
C THR A 625 0.84 8.50 20.06
N PRO A 626 1.60 8.43 21.16
CA PRO A 626 1.05 8.04 22.46
C PRO A 626 -0.13 8.90 22.90
N GLU A 627 -0.12 10.19 22.57
CA GLU A 627 -1.18 11.16 22.87
C GLU A 627 -2.45 10.87 22.07
N GLU A 628 -2.33 10.56 20.76
CA GLU A 628 -3.46 10.16 19.91
C GLU A 628 -4.09 8.85 20.38
N LEU A 629 -3.25 7.84 20.72
CA LEU A 629 -3.73 6.57 21.27
C LEU A 629 -4.49 6.78 22.60
N ALA A 630 -3.92 7.58 23.50
CA ALA A 630 -4.55 7.90 24.78
C ALA A 630 -5.87 8.67 24.59
N GLN A 631 -5.94 9.56 23.61
CA GLN A 631 -7.16 10.30 23.28
C GLN A 631 -8.25 9.40 22.72
N VAL A 632 -7.92 8.52 21.78
CA VAL A 632 -8.87 7.51 21.22
C VAL A 632 -9.40 6.61 22.34
N GLU A 633 -8.51 6.05 23.17
CA GLU A 633 -8.90 5.19 24.29
C GLU A 633 -9.81 5.91 25.27
N ARG A 634 -9.53 7.17 25.58
CA ARG A 634 -10.35 8.02 26.45
C ARG A 634 -11.75 8.23 25.87
N ILE A 635 -11.85 8.62 24.59
CA ILE A 635 -13.15 8.84 23.91
C ILE A 635 -14.00 7.57 23.94
N VAL A 636 -13.42 6.42 23.62
CA VAL A 636 -14.15 5.13 23.65
C VAL A 636 -14.68 4.85 25.05
N ASN A 637 -13.85 5.02 26.10
CA ASN A 637 -14.28 4.80 27.48
C ASN A 637 -15.31 5.84 27.98
N GLU A 638 -15.24 7.09 27.51
CA GLU A 638 -16.27 8.10 27.75
C GLU A 638 -17.62 7.63 27.17
N LYS A 639 -17.65 7.14 25.92
CA LYS A 639 -18.87 6.62 25.29
C LYS A 639 -19.39 5.33 25.93
N ILE A 640 -18.52 4.52 26.51
CA ILE A 640 -18.91 3.39 27.37
C ILE A 640 -19.59 3.90 28.64
N SER A 641 -19.00 4.90 29.30
CA SER A 641 -19.50 5.48 30.54
C SER A 641 -20.84 6.21 30.37
N GLU A 642 -21.07 6.81 29.20
CA GLU A 642 -22.38 7.45 28.86
C GLU A 642 -23.51 6.42 28.75
N ASN A 643 -23.23 5.14 28.69
CA ASN A 643 -24.21 4.05 28.60
C ASN A 643 -25.25 4.27 27.50
N LEU A 644 -24.80 4.61 26.31
CA LEU A 644 -25.63 4.88 25.14
C LEU A 644 -26.43 3.64 24.72
N PRO A 645 -27.74 3.77 24.36
CA PRO A 645 -28.49 2.65 23.82
C PRO A 645 -27.93 2.21 22.47
N VAL A 646 -27.86 0.90 22.23
CA VAL A 646 -27.50 0.32 20.94
C VAL A 646 -28.78 -0.16 20.26
N VAL A 647 -29.24 0.60 19.28
CA VAL A 647 -30.49 0.34 18.56
C VAL A 647 -30.18 -0.18 17.16
N THR A 648 -30.85 -1.28 16.79
CA THR A 648 -30.73 -1.86 15.46
C THR A 648 -32.03 -1.67 14.68
N LYS A 649 -31.92 -1.25 13.42
CA LYS A 649 -33.07 -1.06 12.51
C LYS A 649 -32.76 -1.74 11.17
N LEU A 650 -33.76 -2.44 10.62
CA LEU A 650 -33.76 -2.89 9.22
C LEU A 650 -34.41 -1.79 8.38
N MET A 651 -33.76 -1.42 7.28
CA MET A 651 -34.28 -0.40 6.36
C MET A 651 -33.68 -0.59 4.96
N SER A 652 -34.24 0.12 3.97
CA SER A 652 -33.64 0.12 2.63
C SER A 652 -32.25 0.76 2.65
N ILE A 653 -31.36 0.34 1.72
CA ILE A 653 -30.03 0.94 1.60
C ILE A 653 -30.08 2.45 1.32
N GLU A 654 -31.13 2.90 0.60
CA GLU A 654 -31.34 4.33 0.32
C GLU A 654 -31.65 5.12 1.58
N ASP A 655 -32.51 4.59 2.46
CA ASP A 655 -32.83 5.23 3.74
C ASP A 655 -31.66 5.18 4.71
N ALA A 656 -30.90 4.08 4.72
CA ALA A 656 -29.68 3.98 5.52
C ALA A 656 -28.64 5.07 5.14
N ARG A 657 -28.47 5.35 3.86
CA ARG A 657 -27.61 6.46 3.38
C ARG A 657 -28.07 7.83 3.88
N LYS A 658 -29.40 8.06 3.95
CA LYS A 658 -29.96 9.33 4.47
C LYS A 658 -29.71 9.54 5.96
N THR A 659 -29.50 8.46 6.72
CA THR A 659 -29.15 8.55 8.15
C THR A 659 -27.70 8.93 8.40
N GLY A 660 -26.86 9.00 7.35
CA GLY A 660 -25.42 9.18 7.47
C GLY A 660 -24.68 7.93 7.94
N ALA A 661 -25.34 6.76 7.87
CA ALA A 661 -24.73 5.49 8.26
C ALA A 661 -23.47 5.19 7.43
N MET A 662 -22.38 4.87 8.11
CA MET A 662 -21.14 4.44 7.46
C MET A 662 -21.34 3.04 6.88
N ALA A 663 -21.06 2.91 5.57
CA ALA A 663 -21.05 1.63 4.86
C ALA A 663 -19.60 1.24 4.55
N LEU A 664 -19.26 -0.04 4.68
CA LEU A 664 -17.96 -0.54 4.26
C LEU A 664 -17.87 -0.51 2.73
N PHE A 665 -16.81 0.08 2.19
CA PHE A 665 -16.54 0.06 0.77
C PHE A 665 -16.18 -1.36 0.31
N GLY A 666 -16.96 -1.88 -0.66
CA GLY A 666 -16.68 -3.18 -1.30
C GLY A 666 -17.56 -4.35 -0.84
N GLU A 667 -18.46 -4.17 0.13
CA GLU A 667 -19.44 -5.20 0.46
C GLU A 667 -20.70 -5.09 -0.41
N LYS A 668 -21.21 -6.26 -0.83
CA LYS A 668 -22.52 -6.35 -1.54
C LYS A 668 -23.63 -6.33 -0.50
N TYR A 669 -24.26 -5.18 -0.38
CA TYR A 669 -25.45 -5.06 0.46
C TYR A 669 -26.69 -5.46 -0.34
N GLY A 670 -27.60 -6.21 0.29
CA GLY A 670 -28.94 -6.48 -0.25
C GLY A 670 -29.80 -5.20 -0.33
N SER A 671 -31.02 -5.33 -0.84
CA SER A 671 -32.00 -4.24 -0.86
C SER A 671 -32.39 -3.75 0.54
N GLU A 672 -32.29 -4.61 1.55
CA GLU A 672 -32.53 -4.33 2.97
C GLU A 672 -31.23 -4.52 3.75
N VAL A 673 -30.90 -3.54 4.62
CA VAL A 673 -29.66 -3.50 5.41
C VAL A 673 -29.98 -3.27 6.88
N ARG A 674 -29.08 -3.79 7.73
CA ARG A 674 -29.15 -3.63 9.18
C ARG A 674 -28.28 -2.46 9.61
N VAL A 675 -28.89 -1.40 10.15
CA VAL A 675 -28.22 -0.21 10.70
C VAL A 675 -28.11 -0.35 12.20
N VAL A 676 -26.91 -0.26 12.74
CA VAL A 676 -26.60 -0.23 14.16
C VAL A 676 -26.28 1.20 14.57
N ASP A 677 -27.10 1.74 15.48
CA ASP A 677 -26.99 3.10 16.01
C ASP A 677 -26.65 3.06 17.51
N MET A 678 -25.52 3.62 17.88
CA MET A 678 -25.03 3.74 19.25
C MET A 678 -25.23 5.16 19.76
N GLY A 679 -26.51 5.50 20.05
CA GLY A 679 -26.89 6.80 20.59
C GLY A 679 -26.54 8.00 19.68
N GLY A 680 -26.51 7.81 18.36
CA GLY A 680 -26.14 8.83 17.38
C GLY A 680 -24.63 9.10 17.28
N TYR A 681 -23.79 8.52 18.15
CA TYR A 681 -22.33 8.69 18.09
C TYR A 681 -21.70 7.87 16.98
N SER A 682 -22.01 6.57 16.90
CA SER A 682 -21.65 5.70 15.78
C SER A 682 -22.91 5.14 15.14
N VAL A 683 -23.05 5.32 13.83
CA VAL A 683 -24.16 4.80 13.03
C VAL A 683 -23.55 4.07 11.83
N GLU A 684 -23.70 2.73 11.78
CA GLU A 684 -22.98 1.91 10.80
C GLU A 684 -23.85 0.76 10.27
N LEU A 685 -23.58 0.32 9.03
CA LEU A 685 -24.14 -0.90 8.48
C LEU A 685 -23.40 -2.10 9.07
N CYS A 686 -24.10 -2.94 9.86
CA CYS A 686 -23.47 -4.09 10.48
C CYS A 686 -24.46 -5.26 10.70
N GLY A 687 -24.07 -6.46 10.22
CA GLY A 687 -24.80 -7.72 10.42
C GLY A 687 -24.42 -8.48 11.69
N GLY A 688 -23.46 -8.00 12.47
CA GLY A 688 -22.97 -8.68 13.68
C GLY A 688 -23.87 -8.58 14.90
N THR A 689 -23.46 -9.25 15.97
CA THR A 689 -24.17 -9.20 17.27
C THR A 689 -23.52 -8.14 18.17
N HIS A 690 -24.36 -7.39 18.91
CA HIS A 690 -23.93 -6.26 19.70
C HIS A 690 -24.51 -6.29 21.12
N VAL A 691 -23.94 -5.49 22.01
CA VAL A 691 -24.47 -5.24 23.34
C VAL A 691 -25.76 -4.39 23.26
N ALA A 692 -26.63 -4.47 24.25
CA ALA A 692 -27.86 -3.66 24.32
C ALA A 692 -27.56 -2.17 24.62
N SER A 693 -26.46 -1.90 25.33
CA SER A 693 -26.00 -0.54 25.62
C SER A 693 -24.46 -0.52 25.74
N THR A 694 -23.87 0.63 25.47
CA THR A 694 -22.39 0.76 25.50
C THR A 694 -21.80 0.50 26.88
N GLY A 695 -22.54 0.78 27.96
CA GLY A 695 -22.12 0.48 29.36
C GLY A 695 -21.87 -1.01 29.60
N THR A 696 -22.55 -1.91 28.87
CA THR A 696 -22.30 -3.36 28.95
C THR A 696 -20.88 -3.76 28.50
N ILE A 697 -20.19 -2.93 27.71
CA ILE A 697 -18.79 -3.14 27.31
C ILE A 697 -17.86 -3.10 28.53
N SER A 698 -18.23 -2.31 29.55
CA SER A 698 -17.59 -2.14 30.85
C SER A 698 -16.29 -1.32 30.81
N ALA A 699 -15.29 -1.73 30.05
CA ALA A 699 -14.02 -1.03 29.88
C ALA A 699 -13.40 -1.38 28.52
N PHE A 700 -12.53 -0.52 28.02
CA PHE A 700 -11.80 -0.66 26.77
C PHE A 700 -10.32 -0.30 26.96
N LYS A 701 -9.40 -1.12 26.44
CA LYS A 701 -7.96 -0.87 26.46
C LYS A 701 -7.29 -1.20 25.14
N ILE A 702 -6.57 -0.25 24.57
CA ILE A 702 -5.67 -0.50 23.44
C ILE A 702 -4.42 -1.21 23.95
N VAL A 703 -4.13 -2.40 23.42
CA VAL A 703 -2.97 -3.21 23.81
C VAL A 703 -1.78 -2.95 22.89
N SER A 704 -2.04 -2.81 21.58
CA SER A 704 -0.98 -2.56 20.58
C SER A 704 -1.46 -1.74 19.40
N GLU A 705 -0.52 -1.01 18.79
CA GLU A 705 -0.69 -0.33 17.50
C GLU A 705 0.52 -0.62 16.64
N SER A 706 0.32 -1.03 15.37
CA SER A 706 1.40 -1.40 14.46
C SER A 706 1.03 -1.21 12.99
N GLY A 707 2.05 -1.08 12.13
CA GLY A 707 1.87 -1.08 10.68
C GLY A 707 1.82 -2.51 10.14
N ILE A 708 0.86 -2.81 9.26
CA ILE A 708 0.72 -4.13 8.62
C ILE A 708 0.94 -4.09 7.11
N ALA A 709 0.71 -2.93 6.51
CA ALA A 709 0.98 -2.66 5.10
C ALA A 709 1.24 -1.16 4.92
N ALA A 710 1.68 -0.76 3.75
CA ALA A 710 1.82 0.66 3.43
C ALA A 710 0.45 1.37 3.55
N GLY A 711 0.39 2.40 4.39
CA GLY A 711 -0.84 3.17 4.64
C GLY A 711 -1.93 2.43 5.41
N VAL A 712 -1.63 1.26 6.03
CA VAL A 712 -2.59 0.52 6.86
C VAL A 712 -2.00 0.25 8.24
N ARG A 713 -2.71 0.72 9.26
CA ARG A 713 -2.39 0.53 10.67
C ARG A 713 -3.33 -0.50 11.29
N ARG A 714 -2.86 -1.18 12.30
CA ARG A 714 -3.61 -2.16 13.09
C ARG A 714 -3.65 -1.76 14.55
N ILE A 715 -4.83 -1.74 15.14
CA ILE A 715 -5.03 -1.68 16.58
C ILE A 715 -5.53 -3.03 17.06
N GLU A 716 -4.94 -3.53 18.14
CA GLU A 716 -5.50 -4.61 18.94
C GLU A 716 -5.93 -4.05 20.29
N ALA A 717 -7.14 -4.41 20.71
CA ALA A 717 -7.74 -3.93 21.95
C ALA A 717 -8.54 -5.03 22.64
N ILE A 718 -8.76 -4.84 23.93
CA ILE A 718 -9.51 -5.75 24.81
C ILE A 718 -10.64 -5.00 25.52
N THR A 719 -11.68 -5.71 25.93
CA THR A 719 -12.83 -5.14 26.63
C THR A 719 -13.20 -5.92 27.89
N GLY A 720 -14.06 -5.30 28.69
CA GLY A 720 -14.70 -5.98 29.84
C GLY A 720 -13.71 -6.53 30.85
N GLN A 721 -13.93 -7.78 31.26
CA GLN A 721 -13.09 -8.45 32.27
C GLN A 721 -11.61 -8.55 31.86
N ALA A 722 -11.31 -8.70 30.57
CA ALA A 722 -9.93 -8.79 30.09
C ALA A 722 -9.10 -7.54 30.40
N VAL A 723 -9.73 -6.35 30.45
CA VAL A 723 -9.06 -5.10 30.85
C VAL A 723 -8.63 -5.15 32.32
N PHE A 724 -9.50 -5.65 33.22
CA PHE A 724 -9.17 -5.78 34.63
C PHE A 724 -8.06 -6.83 34.86
N ASP A 725 -8.10 -7.92 34.13
CA ASP A 725 -7.07 -8.97 34.20
C ASP A 725 -5.72 -8.44 33.71
N TYR A 726 -5.70 -7.65 32.64
CA TYR A 726 -4.50 -6.96 32.12
C TYR A 726 -3.88 -6.03 33.17
N TYR A 727 -4.69 -5.23 33.87
CA TYR A 727 -4.18 -4.32 34.91
C TYR A 727 -3.72 -5.09 36.16
N ARG A 728 -4.39 -6.17 36.53
CA ARG A 728 -3.97 -7.04 37.67
C ARG A 728 -2.59 -7.68 37.39
N GLU A 729 -2.37 -8.14 36.16
CA GLU A 729 -1.08 -8.70 35.76
C GLU A 729 0.02 -7.64 35.80
N ALA A 730 -0.22 -6.48 35.24
CA ALA A 730 0.71 -5.36 35.29
C ALA A 730 1.03 -4.93 36.75
N GLU A 731 0.02 -4.88 37.62
CA GLU A 731 0.20 -4.59 39.05
C GLU A 731 1.02 -5.69 39.75
N ALA A 732 0.77 -6.97 39.44
CA ALA A 732 1.53 -8.09 39.98
C ALA A 732 3.00 -8.04 39.57
N GLN A 733 3.30 -7.75 38.31
CA GLN A 733 4.67 -7.55 37.82
C GLN A 733 5.36 -6.39 38.53
N LEU A 734 4.67 -5.26 38.70
CA LEU A 734 5.20 -4.10 39.41
C LEU A 734 5.48 -4.41 40.88
N LYS A 735 4.59 -5.14 41.57
CA LYS A 735 4.79 -5.64 42.95
C LYS A 735 6.00 -6.57 43.04
N GLN A 736 6.18 -7.46 42.08
CA GLN A 736 7.32 -8.37 42.02
C GLN A 736 8.63 -7.58 41.84
N ALA A 737 8.68 -6.61 40.94
CA ALA A 737 9.83 -5.74 40.74
C ALA A 737 10.15 -4.92 41.99
N ALA A 738 9.13 -4.38 42.66
CA ALA A 738 9.28 -3.67 43.95
C ALA A 738 9.88 -4.58 45.03
N ALA A 739 9.42 -5.82 45.13
CA ALA A 739 9.93 -6.77 46.11
C ALA A 739 11.42 -7.13 45.88
N LEU A 740 11.83 -7.30 44.61
CA LEU A 740 13.23 -7.55 44.25
C LEU A 740 14.13 -6.36 44.64
N LEU A 741 13.61 -5.12 44.51
CA LEU A 741 14.32 -3.89 44.87
C LEU A 741 14.18 -3.51 46.35
N LYS A 742 13.44 -4.30 47.15
CA LYS A 742 13.08 -3.97 48.57
C LYS A 742 12.51 -2.56 48.67
N ALA A 743 11.58 -2.19 47.78
CA ALA A 743 10.99 -0.89 47.66
C ALA A 743 9.45 -0.97 47.58
N GLN A 744 8.77 0.14 47.74
CA GLN A 744 7.34 0.24 47.42
C GLN A 744 7.17 0.36 45.90
N PRO A 745 6.03 -0.06 45.32
CA PRO A 745 5.76 0.07 43.88
C PRO A 745 6.01 1.46 43.29
N ALA A 746 5.66 2.51 44.04
CA ALA A 746 5.90 3.90 43.64
C ALA A 746 7.38 4.31 43.57
N GLU A 747 8.24 3.58 44.27
CA GLU A 747 9.69 3.89 44.37
C GLU A 747 10.54 3.09 43.37
N VAL A 748 9.95 2.20 42.61
CA VAL A 748 10.68 1.27 41.69
C VAL A 748 11.54 2.04 40.68
N ALA A 749 11.00 3.07 40.05
CA ALA A 749 11.72 3.87 39.08
C ALA A 749 12.93 4.60 39.67
N ASP A 750 12.76 5.20 40.86
CA ASP A 750 13.83 5.93 41.57
C ASP A 750 14.93 4.95 42.02
N LYS A 751 14.53 3.74 42.52
CA LYS A 751 15.49 2.70 42.88
C LYS A 751 16.29 2.15 41.72
N ILE A 752 15.66 1.97 40.57
CA ILE A 752 16.37 1.55 39.34
C ILE A 752 17.35 2.66 38.93
N SER A 753 16.92 3.91 38.90
CA SER A 753 17.78 5.04 38.56
C SER A 753 18.99 5.14 39.48
N HIS A 754 18.77 4.92 40.79
CA HIS A 754 19.85 4.93 41.79
C HIS A 754 20.82 3.78 41.56
N LEU A 755 20.34 2.55 41.33
CA LEU A 755 21.17 1.39 41.02
C LEU A 755 21.97 1.58 39.73
N GLN A 756 21.40 2.17 38.70
CA GLN A 756 22.14 2.49 37.47
C GLN A 756 23.28 3.50 37.73
N ALA A 757 23.03 4.52 38.54
CA ALA A 757 24.03 5.46 38.91
C ALA A 757 25.16 4.81 39.76
N GLU A 758 24.79 3.94 40.71
CA GLU A 758 25.73 3.17 41.53
C GLU A 758 26.60 2.24 40.67
N VAL A 759 26.01 1.46 39.78
CA VAL A 759 26.76 0.58 38.83
C VAL A 759 27.73 1.39 37.98
N LYS A 760 27.31 2.57 37.50
CA LYS A 760 28.19 3.49 36.74
C LYS A 760 29.34 3.98 37.61
N GLY A 761 29.05 4.36 38.84
CA GLY A 761 30.07 4.80 39.82
C GLY A 761 31.08 3.71 40.15
N LEU A 762 30.59 2.48 40.47
CA LEU A 762 31.43 1.33 40.73
C LEU A 762 32.32 0.94 39.53
N ASN A 763 31.80 0.99 38.34
CA ASN A 763 32.60 0.74 37.15
C ASN A 763 33.71 1.81 36.93
N ALA A 764 33.43 3.06 37.20
CA ALA A 764 34.44 4.12 37.18
C ALA A 764 35.50 3.93 38.28
N GLU A 765 35.09 3.50 39.49
CA GLU A 765 36.01 3.22 40.60
C GLU A 765 36.88 1.99 40.26
N ILE A 766 36.31 0.94 39.72
CA ILE A 766 37.07 -0.25 39.27
C ILE A 766 38.11 0.15 38.22
N ALA A 767 37.75 1.00 37.24
CA ALA A 767 38.69 1.49 36.26
C ALA A 767 39.82 2.30 36.88
N SER A 768 39.49 3.19 37.85
CA SER A 768 40.48 3.98 38.58
C SER A 768 41.42 3.10 39.41
N LEU A 769 40.87 2.13 40.13
CA LEU A 769 41.67 1.18 40.94
C LEU A 769 42.60 0.31 40.07
N LYS A 770 42.11 -0.17 38.90
CA LYS A 770 42.92 -0.87 37.93
C LYS A 770 44.08 -0.03 37.38
N SER A 771 43.80 1.22 37.07
CA SER A 771 44.83 2.19 36.64
C SER A 771 45.87 2.48 37.72
N LYS A 772 45.45 2.67 38.95
CA LYS A 772 46.38 2.88 40.11
C LYS A 772 47.21 1.62 40.40
N ALA A 773 46.65 0.43 40.36
CA ALA A 773 47.34 -0.82 40.52
C ALA A 773 48.41 -1.01 39.43
N ALA A 774 48.06 -0.71 38.20
CA ALA A 774 48.99 -0.78 37.08
C ALA A 774 50.13 0.24 37.20
N GLY A 775 49.84 1.46 37.65
CA GLY A 775 50.87 2.48 37.97
C GLY A 775 51.82 2.04 39.03
N SER A 776 51.31 1.37 40.12
CA SER A 776 52.15 0.82 41.17
C SER A 776 52.98 -0.39 40.72
N ALA A 777 52.45 -1.22 39.80
CA ALA A 777 53.14 -2.39 39.21
C ALA A 777 54.27 -2.01 38.25
N LEU A 778 54.28 -0.76 37.74
CA LEU A 778 55.37 -0.25 36.92
C LEU A 778 56.71 -0.11 37.75
N GLY A 779 56.61 0.01 39.04
CA GLY A 779 57.80 0.15 39.92
C GLY A 779 58.74 1.30 39.49
N SER A 780 60.04 1.19 39.89
CA SER A 780 61.02 2.11 39.34
C SER A 780 61.35 1.69 37.88
N VAL A 781 60.86 2.42 36.91
CA VAL A 781 61.15 2.20 35.49
C VAL A 781 62.51 2.65 35.03
N ASP A 782 63.20 3.37 35.88
CA ASP A 782 64.49 3.99 35.56
C ASP A 782 65.59 2.94 35.20
N ASN A 783 65.47 1.72 35.73
CA ASN A 783 66.35 0.58 35.39
C ASN A 783 65.94 -0.17 34.10
N ASP A 784 64.75 0.06 33.56
CA ASP A 784 64.25 -0.61 32.38
C ASP A 784 64.46 0.25 31.14
N ILE A 785 64.83 1.53 31.28
CA ILE A 785 65.13 2.42 30.18
C ILE A 785 66.48 2.08 29.55
N LYS A 786 66.41 1.70 28.27
CA LYS A 786 67.63 1.40 27.49
C LYS A 786 67.90 2.56 26.53
N GLU A 787 69.07 2.56 25.95
CA GLU A 787 69.46 3.47 24.89
C GLU A 787 69.71 2.70 23.60
N VAL A 788 68.96 3.03 22.52
CA VAL A 788 69.08 2.44 21.19
C VAL A 788 69.54 3.56 20.24
N LYS A 789 70.77 3.50 19.75
CA LYS A 789 71.36 4.52 18.83
C LYS A 789 71.11 5.98 19.29
N GLY A 790 71.25 6.22 20.57
CA GLY A 790 71.07 7.59 21.13
C GLY A 790 69.63 8.02 21.34
N VAL A 791 68.64 7.06 21.35
CA VAL A 791 67.28 7.30 21.67
C VAL A 791 66.88 6.45 22.89
N LYS A 792 66.31 7.03 23.90
CA LYS A 792 65.80 6.29 25.06
C LYS A 792 64.64 5.39 24.65
N PHE A 793 64.64 4.18 25.12
CA PHE A 793 63.63 3.18 24.80
C PHE A 793 63.17 2.47 26.06
N LEU A 794 61.81 2.43 26.24
CA LEU A 794 61.17 1.65 27.30
C LEU A 794 60.19 0.69 26.70
N ALA A 795 60.37 -0.62 26.93
CA ALA A 795 59.44 -1.63 26.58
C ALA A 795 59.04 -2.41 27.83
N LYS A 796 57.72 -2.42 28.19
CA LYS A 796 57.28 -3.03 29.44
C LYS A 796 55.90 -3.67 29.30
N ALA A 797 55.70 -4.82 29.92
CA ALA A 797 54.39 -5.45 30.09
C ALA A 797 53.71 -4.94 31.38
N VAL A 798 52.42 -4.73 31.35
CA VAL A 798 51.57 -4.30 32.47
C VAL A 798 50.26 -5.10 32.41
N ASP A 799 49.99 -5.92 33.40
CA ASP A 799 48.82 -6.79 33.38
C ASP A 799 47.52 -6.07 33.78
N GLY A 800 46.36 -6.49 33.16
CA GLY A 800 45.03 -6.05 33.56
C GLY A 800 44.62 -4.65 33.15
N VAL A 801 45.38 -3.99 32.28
CA VAL A 801 45.13 -2.64 31.81
C VAL A 801 44.50 -2.62 30.43
N ASP A 802 43.39 -1.91 30.25
CA ASP A 802 42.79 -1.71 28.96
C ASP A 802 43.58 -0.69 28.10
N MET A 803 43.16 -0.49 26.87
CA MET A 803 43.84 0.40 25.92
C MET A 803 43.89 1.88 26.41
N ASN A 804 42.84 2.33 27.10
CA ASN A 804 42.83 3.69 27.64
C ASN A 804 43.81 3.83 28.83
N GLY A 805 43.80 2.85 29.71
CA GLY A 805 44.76 2.82 30.81
C GLY A 805 46.20 2.71 30.33
N LEU A 806 46.51 1.95 29.25
CA LEU A 806 47.86 1.92 28.64
C LEU A 806 48.26 3.30 28.08
N ARG A 807 47.29 4.03 27.51
CA ARG A 807 47.54 5.37 27.02
C ARG A 807 47.90 6.32 28.16
N ASP A 808 47.11 6.29 29.24
CA ASP A 808 47.37 7.14 30.41
C ASP A 808 48.71 6.82 31.07
N LEU A 809 49.06 5.53 31.16
CA LEU A 809 50.40 5.11 31.62
C LEU A 809 51.50 5.56 30.71
N GLY A 810 51.32 5.48 29.39
CA GLY A 810 52.28 5.98 28.42
C GLY A 810 52.51 7.48 28.54
N ASP A 811 51.43 8.25 28.74
CA ASP A 811 51.50 9.68 28.96
C ASP A 811 52.23 10.05 30.26
N GLN A 812 52.03 9.31 31.36
CA GLN A 812 52.75 9.47 32.61
C GLN A 812 54.25 9.15 32.50
N LEU A 813 54.63 8.25 31.61
CA LEU A 813 56.03 7.85 31.40
C LEU A 813 56.79 8.77 30.43
N LYS A 814 56.12 9.65 29.70
CA LYS A 814 56.73 10.56 28.74
C LYS A 814 57.83 11.43 29.34
N ASP A 815 57.61 11.93 30.56
CA ASP A 815 58.58 12.77 31.26
C ASP A 815 59.82 11.99 31.68
N LYS A 816 59.68 10.69 31.99
CA LYS A 816 60.77 9.79 32.39
C LYS A 816 61.59 9.32 31.18
N VAL A 817 60.93 9.08 30.07
CA VAL A 817 61.57 8.63 28.82
C VAL A 817 61.67 9.83 27.84
N ALA A 818 61.99 11.00 28.41
CA ALA A 818 62.13 12.24 27.63
C ALA A 818 62.94 11.99 26.34
N ASP A 819 62.45 12.52 25.20
CA ASP A 819 63.02 12.37 23.85
C ASP A 819 63.17 10.94 23.34
N GLY A 820 62.47 9.97 23.94
CA GLY A 820 62.53 8.54 23.60
C GLY A 820 61.27 7.94 23.01
N VAL A 821 61.23 6.59 23.05
CA VAL A 821 60.15 5.73 22.56
C VAL A 821 59.71 4.83 23.71
N ILE A 822 58.37 4.73 23.87
CA ILE A 822 57.73 3.89 24.88
C ILE A 822 56.89 2.85 24.16
N VAL A 823 57.03 1.58 24.51
CA VAL A 823 56.14 0.48 24.07
C VAL A 823 55.60 -0.21 25.31
N LEU A 824 54.30 -0.19 25.47
CA LEU A 824 53.62 -0.92 26.53
C LEU A 824 52.71 -1.99 25.98
N ALA A 825 52.70 -3.10 26.66
CA ALA A 825 51.81 -4.24 26.37
C ALA A 825 51.00 -4.61 27.60
N SER A 826 49.73 -4.98 27.39
CA SER A 826 48.91 -5.45 28.49
C SER A 826 48.11 -6.68 28.07
N ASN A 827 47.96 -7.64 29.01
CA ASN A 827 46.94 -8.67 28.92
C ASN A 827 45.77 -8.29 29.84
N ALA A 828 44.62 -7.97 29.25
CA ALA A 828 43.39 -7.69 29.96
C ALA A 828 42.33 -8.71 29.56
N ASP A 829 41.93 -9.58 30.44
CA ASP A 829 40.92 -10.64 30.26
C ASP A 829 41.15 -11.50 28.99
N GLY A 830 42.43 -11.90 28.74
CA GLY A 830 42.83 -12.71 27.59
C GLY A 830 43.00 -11.94 26.26
N LYS A 831 42.78 -10.62 26.28
CA LYS A 831 43.00 -9.74 25.14
C LYS A 831 44.31 -8.98 25.33
N VAL A 832 45.15 -8.99 24.33
CA VAL A 832 46.38 -8.20 24.34
C VAL A 832 46.13 -6.82 23.82
N ASN A 833 46.55 -5.78 24.53
CA ASN A 833 46.60 -4.40 24.09
C ASN A 833 48.07 -3.97 23.95
N LEU A 834 48.43 -3.37 22.85
CA LEU A 834 49.75 -2.78 22.59
C LEU A 834 49.62 -1.30 22.29
N ILE A 835 50.51 -0.49 22.86
CA ILE A 835 50.64 0.90 22.50
C ILE A 835 52.12 1.24 22.31
N ALA A 836 52.41 2.00 21.27
CA ALA A 836 53.74 2.62 21.09
C ALA A 836 53.59 4.17 21.03
N MET A 837 54.45 4.87 21.71
CA MET A 837 54.52 6.33 21.69
C MET A 837 55.98 6.76 21.41
N ALA A 838 56.15 7.75 20.53
CA ALA A 838 57.46 8.31 20.21
C ALA A 838 57.47 9.84 20.37
N ALA A 839 58.46 10.35 21.06
CA ALA A 839 58.66 11.78 21.20
C ALA A 839 59.17 12.42 19.88
N ASP A 840 58.89 13.68 19.66
CA ASP A 840 59.26 14.41 18.44
C ASP A 840 60.78 14.36 18.15
N ALA A 841 61.60 14.35 19.18
CA ALA A 841 63.04 14.21 19.06
C ALA A 841 63.43 12.79 18.49
N ALA A 842 62.79 11.76 18.98
CA ALA A 842 63.01 10.40 18.50
C ALA A 842 62.50 10.22 17.03
N ILE A 843 61.38 10.85 16.69
CA ILE A 843 60.84 10.84 15.32
C ILE A 843 61.79 11.50 14.33
N LYS A 844 62.41 12.63 14.73
CA LYS A 844 63.44 13.30 13.90
C LYS A 844 64.66 12.41 13.65
N LYS A 845 64.96 11.45 14.53
CA LYS A 845 66.00 10.45 14.38
C LYS A 845 65.57 9.19 13.63
N GLY A 846 64.32 9.13 13.12
CA GLY A 846 63.78 8.02 12.31
C GLY A 846 62.80 7.13 13.06
N ALA A 847 62.50 7.29 14.35
CA ALA A 847 61.54 6.49 15.08
C ALA A 847 60.10 6.70 14.56
N HIS A 848 59.30 5.65 14.42
CA HIS A 848 57.93 5.74 13.94
C HIS A 848 57.04 4.74 14.69
N ALA A 849 56.21 5.19 15.61
CA ALA A 849 55.35 4.34 16.43
C ALA A 849 54.45 3.41 15.62
N GLY A 850 53.89 3.89 14.49
CA GLY A 850 53.04 3.09 13.60
C GLY A 850 53.79 1.86 12.96
N ASN A 851 55.04 2.05 12.60
CA ASN A 851 55.85 0.99 12.05
C ASN A 851 56.32 -0.01 13.12
N LEU A 852 56.58 0.47 14.35
CA LEU A 852 56.87 -0.39 15.50
C LEU A 852 55.67 -1.30 15.82
N ILE A 853 54.47 -0.73 15.90
CA ILE A 853 53.26 -1.54 16.16
C ILE A 853 53.01 -2.53 15.06
N LYS A 854 53.20 -2.18 13.78
CA LYS A 854 53.07 -3.12 12.64
C LYS A 854 54.09 -4.28 12.73
N ALA A 855 55.27 -4.03 13.19
CA ALA A 855 56.28 -5.08 13.35
C ALA A 855 55.95 -6.08 14.46
N ILE A 856 55.31 -5.64 15.55
CA ILE A 856 55.12 -6.48 16.74
C ILE A 856 53.68 -7.03 16.88
N ALA A 857 52.69 -6.44 16.20
CA ALA A 857 51.29 -6.80 16.35
C ALA A 857 50.99 -8.26 15.91
N GLY A 858 51.68 -8.78 14.91
CA GLY A 858 51.58 -10.16 14.44
C GLY A 858 51.96 -11.20 15.51
N LEU A 859 52.94 -10.88 16.37
CA LEU A 859 53.45 -11.79 17.42
C LEU A 859 52.42 -12.05 18.52
N VAL A 860 51.53 -11.07 18.75
CA VAL A 860 50.42 -11.20 19.70
C VAL A 860 49.11 -11.67 19.02
N GLY A 861 49.16 -12.16 17.81
CA GLY A 861 47.97 -12.62 17.06
C GLY A 861 47.00 -11.52 16.76
N GLY A 862 47.48 -10.35 16.39
CA GLY A 862 46.65 -9.17 16.19
C GLY A 862 47.12 -8.27 15.03
N GLY A 863 46.51 -7.10 14.91
CA GLY A 863 46.82 -6.10 13.92
C GLY A 863 46.63 -4.70 14.53
N GLY A 864 47.36 -3.75 13.97
CA GLY A 864 47.21 -2.37 14.40
C GLY A 864 48.07 -1.42 13.60
N GLY A 865 48.10 -0.16 13.97
CA GLY A 865 48.88 0.89 13.34
C GLY A 865 48.58 2.24 13.95
N GLY A 866 49.09 3.28 13.35
CA GLY A 866 48.87 4.65 13.83
C GLY A 866 49.85 5.64 13.19
N LYS A 867 49.93 6.81 13.79
CA LYS A 867 50.78 7.92 13.39
C LYS A 867 52.21 7.74 13.92
N PRO A 868 53.18 8.53 13.43
CA PRO A 868 54.55 8.48 13.95
C PRO A 868 54.67 8.69 15.45
N GLN A 869 53.80 9.56 16.07
CA GLN A 869 53.81 9.87 17.48
C GLN A 869 53.17 8.82 18.37
N MET A 870 52.15 8.13 17.85
CA MET A 870 51.37 7.13 18.63
C MET A 870 50.72 6.09 17.70
N ALA A 871 50.78 4.85 18.11
CA ALA A 871 50.09 3.73 17.43
C ALA A 871 49.62 2.69 18.45
N GLN A 872 48.59 1.94 18.08
CA GLN A 872 47.92 0.93 18.93
C GLN A 872 47.65 -0.35 18.13
N ALA A 873 47.63 -1.47 18.84
CA ALA A 873 47.18 -2.74 18.31
C ALA A 873 46.45 -3.56 19.37
N GLY A 874 45.49 -4.40 18.89
CA GLY A 874 44.88 -5.45 19.72
C GLY A 874 45.36 -6.84 19.27
N GLY A 875 45.42 -7.82 20.17
CA GLY A 875 45.80 -9.20 19.88
C GLY A 875 45.02 -10.19 20.70
N LYS A 876 45.13 -11.51 20.33
CA LYS A 876 44.47 -12.63 21.02
C LYS A 876 45.47 -13.62 21.63
N ASN A 877 46.76 -13.39 21.52
CA ASN A 877 47.80 -14.28 22.01
C ASN A 877 48.67 -13.60 23.12
N PRO A 878 48.30 -13.73 24.40
CA PRO A 878 49.07 -13.16 25.53
C PRO A 878 50.49 -13.72 25.65
N ALA A 879 50.71 -14.97 25.26
CA ALA A 879 52.02 -15.59 25.33
C ALA A 879 53.08 -14.90 24.42
N GLY A 880 52.61 -14.19 23.37
CA GLY A 880 53.50 -13.43 22.45
C GLY A 880 53.93 -12.06 22.94
N ILE A 881 53.47 -11.58 24.13
CA ILE A 881 53.80 -10.24 24.67
C ILE A 881 55.34 -10.08 24.87
N ALA A 882 55.99 -11.08 25.47
CA ALA A 882 57.42 -11.04 25.72
C ALA A 882 58.24 -10.93 24.42
N ASP A 883 57.86 -11.69 23.39
CA ASP A 883 58.51 -11.69 22.08
C ASP A 883 58.26 -10.34 21.36
N ALA A 884 57.03 -9.84 21.47
CA ALA A 884 56.63 -8.54 20.88
C ALA A 884 57.43 -7.37 21.47
N LEU A 885 57.62 -7.34 22.80
CA LEU A 885 58.40 -6.29 23.46
C LEU A 885 59.92 -6.39 23.12
N LYS A 886 60.44 -7.61 22.94
CA LYS A 886 61.84 -7.81 22.48
C LYS A 886 62.03 -7.41 21.04
N GLU A 887 61.07 -7.75 20.16
CA GLU A 887 61.09 -7.39 18.74
C GLU A 887 60.91 -5.87 18.56
N ALA A 888 60.19 -5.19 19.44
CA ALA A 888 60.05 -3.72 19.42
C ALA A 888 61.40 -3.01 19.53
N GLU A 889 62.34 -3.55 20.33
CA GLU A 889 63.71 -3.03 20.45
C GLU A 889 64.51 -3.21 19.12
N ALA A 890 64.37 -4.43 18.52
CA ALA A 890 65.05 -4.71 17.25
C ALA A 890 64.45 -3.87 16.10
N ALA A 891 63.13 -3.73 16.06
CA ALA A 891 62.43 -2.91 15.07
C ALA A 891 62.80 -1.42 15.18
N LEU A 892 62.94 -0.89 16.41
CA LEU A 892 63.38 0.48 16.65
C LEU A 892 64.81 0.68 16.18
N ASN A 893 65.70 -0.31 16.46
CA ASN A 893 67.14 -0.24 16.04
C ASN A 893 67.23 -0.23 14.49
N GLY A 894 66.32 -0.94 13.79
CA GLY A 894 66.23 -0.88 12.34
C GLY A 894 65.68 0.42 11.73
N GLN A 895 64.87 1.15 12.51
CA GLN A 895 64.29 2.43 12.06
C GLN A 895 65.28 3.63 12.26
N LEU A 896 66.08 3.55 13.27
CA LEU A 896 67.12 4.58 13.57
C LEU A 896 68.32 4.40 12.64
N GLY A 897 68.62 5.42 11.84
CA GLY A 897 69.71 5.42 10.84
C GLY A 897 71.12 5.34 11.44
#